data_b1ce9f3cb7eb8dc2ecaaf9432ecd1ce6
#
_entry.id   b1ce9f3cb7eb8dc2ecaaf9432ecd1ce6
#
_cell.length_a   1.000
_cell.length_b   1.000
_cell.length_c   1.000
_cell.angle_alpha   90.00
_cell.angle_beta   90.00
_cell.angle_gamma   90.00
#
_symmetry.space_group_name_H-M   'P 1'
#
loop_
_entity.id
_entity.type
_entity.pdbx_description
1 polymer ?
#
loop_
_entity_poly.entity_id
_entity_poly.type
_entity_poly.pdbx_seq_one_letter_code
_entity_poly.pdbx_strand_id
1 'polypeptide(L)'
;MAPDSWAVREDVLAILAVRSFSTRAERVLTAVAAGKQRPTRLVVAVAAQEDPTVRAAVESTCGSVPTVTVFVGPCPNLATVVARALREVTVVEPWVWILHEDSAPTYDCLSELTAVGERSTKLGAVGPKQVGWDDPERLVEVGIRATRSGRRVPEIDVGERDQGQYDIRSDVLGIGTAGMLVRLAAAEEVGWLDTALGPFGDGLEFSRRLRAAGWRVAISPGASIQHERMSFGKGKQSYGKRRAAQLYNSLVAARALWLPFAVLGYVLGGPMRALARLLTKEPALAAQEMSAVGAMIGMLPKALAARAKLRRVRKVPASVIAGLEASGRDVRVGRRARRWARIEAETLANRPDPIVLQERRAWRASTRRWGVFAVVVAAAAGLLATIDILGSELTGGGLLRDSWTFGDLAHSAAHAWLPSGDGLAAPVDALWILLAPFIGLTGSTLGSFASAIVVSGVALSALTGFLGFRVLTNSPQVRALGALGWAFAPPLLAAVSSGHAAAVVWHVLAPLALRAAVVAWRTGSVPALGSAAILLAYMSAAAPATLAPAIVLAVVGFFTRSKGRRHWLWLPIPALAALAPTLRAALNSDAPWRLFASTPGQPVSAAPSKIGLLSFSPTSTVQAPGTVLEAVSLLAPGILLALALLALVRKRNSSSIRAGFALLGTGWAWAAACLAVPTGSIVDGNGYLSARGWAGIGLSLAFLGLLVSLVSAGDGLRTDLKERSFSFVQIGLSAATAAACAATLAFVGAWGLATLKRTPNDVAKLALAEVKSNAAPTIAVSDQKSPKRNRVLVLSTVEGGIQARLWRGNGAELHETSMVASLMPKGDAADLSLTRAIASLAGDSEDFTRTVAEHAVSVVLVKTDDSPANRALVSELDSVDGLEYVTTAEAGSFWRIRQEDHATSRLTAGKGEKWRDLPSGDVSADARIPSSDEGGRVALAERADSGWRASLDGKGLEPVRDGWRQAWRLPSGGGRLEVDFDTGLGLLVAACQAIVAVAAAVTALPLKKRRAGE
;
A
#
# COMPACT_ATOMS: atom_id res chain seq x y z
N MET A 1 -73.21 -14.79 27.10
CA MET A 1 -73.00 -13.42 26.64
C MET A 1 -72.58 -13.54 25.17
N ALA A 2 -73.44 -13.06 24.27
CA ALA A 2 -73.09 -13.00 22.84
C ALA A 2 -71.89 -12.05 22.67
N PRO A 3 -70.93 -12.38 21.84
CA PRO A 3 -69.81 -11.46 21.56
C PRO A 3 -70.40 -10.21 20.90
N ASP A 4 -70.14 -9.03 21.52
CA ASP A 4 -70.54 -7.74 21.03
C ASP A 4 -70.15 -7.62 19.54
N SER A 5 -71.04 -7.11 18.72
CA SER A 5 -70.90 -6.86 17.31
C SER A 5 -69.63 -5.97 17.14
N TRP A 6 -68.62 -6.54 16.53
CA TRP A 6 -67.40 -5.83 16.17
C TRP A 6 -67.78 -4.57 15.39
N ALA A 7 -67.53 -3.39 15.95
CA ALA A 7 -67.91 -2.15 15.31
C ALA A 7 -67.11 -1.93 14.02
N VAL A 8 -67.77 -1.99 12.90
CA VAL A 8 -67.16 -1.60 11.63
C VAL A 8 -67.00 -0.07 11.63
N ARG A 9 -65.81 0.41 11.30
CA ARG A 9 -65.56 1.82 11.16
C ARG A 9 -65.92 2.29 9.76
N GLU A 10 -67.04 2.94 9.57
CA GLU A 10 -67.57 3.37 8.27
C GLU A 10 -66.77 4.43 7.54
N ASP A 11 -65.75 4.99 8.20
CA ASP A 11 -64.93 6.08 7.73
C ASP A 11 -63.47 5.74 7.44
N VAL A 12 -63.07 4.47 7.39
CA VAL A 12 -61.68 4.00 7.14
C VAL A 12 -61.57 3.04 5.99
N LEU A 13 -60.79 3.37 4.98
CA LEU A 13 -60.27 2.45 3.97
C LEU A 13 -58.92 1.90 4.38
N ALA A 14 -58.71 0.60 4.53
CA ALA A 14 -57.40 0.04 4.70
C ALA A 14 -56.79 -0.38 3.38
N ILE A 15 -55.49 -0.06 3.15
CA ILE A 15 -54.72 -0.52 1.98
C ILE A 15 -53.56 -1.37 2.47
N LEU A 16 -53.61 -2.67 2.21
CA LEU A 16 -52.52 -3.61 2.48
C LEU A 16 -51.69 -3.81 1.20
N ALA A 17 -50.44 -3.34 1.19
CA ALA A 17 -49.51 -3.57 0.11
C ALA A 17 -48.76 -4.90 0.29
N VAL A 18 -48.95 -5.81 -0.66
CA VAL A 18 -48.39 -7.17 -0.65
C VAL A 18 -47.50 -7.34 -1.89
N ARG A 19 -46.28 -7.81 -1.72
CA ARG A 19 -45.39 -8.13 -2.84
C ARG A 19 -45.64 -9.51 -3.41
N SER A 20 -45.81 -10.49 -2.53
CA SER A 20 -46.21 -11.85 -2.83
C SER A 20 -46.98 -12.38 -1.64
N PHE A 21 -48.10 -13.07 -1.87
CA PHE A 21 -48.88 -13.63 -0.78
C PHE A 21 -48.05 -14.63 0.01
N SER A 22 -47.96 -14.45 1.31
CA SER A 22 -47.10 -15.24 2.21
C SER A 22 -47.78 -15.37 3.58
N THR A 23 -47.26 -16.25 4.43
CA THR A 23 -47.71 -16.40 5.83
C THR A 23 -47.64 -15.08 6.61
N ARG A 24 -46.78 -14.12 6.24
CA ARG A 24 -46.76 -12.79 6.80
C ARG A 24 -47.99 -11.97 6.41
N ALA A 25 -48.28 -11.92 5.12
CA ALA A 25 -49.49 -11.25 4.64
C ALA A 25 -50.75 -11.82 5.25
N GLU A 26 -50.82 -13.15 5.37
CA GLU A 26 -51.91 -13.88 6.04
C GLU A 26 -52.02 -13.44 7.51
N ARG A 27 -50.90 -13.38 8.26
CA ARG A 27 -50.91 -12.89 9.65
C ARG A 27 -51.40 -11.45 9.76
N VAL A 28 -51.02 -10.57 8.82
CA VAL A 28 -51.51 -9.20 8.80
C VAL A 28 -53.01 -9.13 8.52
N LEU A 29 -53.49 -9.90 7.57
CA LEU A 29 -54.94 -10.00 7.24
C LEU A 29 -55.75 -10.51 8.43
N THR A 30 -55.28 -11.58 9.07
CA THR A 30 -55.90 -12.13 10.27
C THR A 30 -55.94 -11.12 11.41
N ALA A 31 -54.86 -10.35 11.62
CA ALA A 31 -54.80 -9.31 12.63
C ALA A 31 -55.74 -8.13 12.34
N VAL A 32 -55.90 -7.75 11.08
CA VAL A 32 -56.87 -6.70 10.68
C VAL A 32 -58.30 -7.23 10.89
N ALA A 33 -58.62 -8.44 10.53
CA ALA A 33 -59.92 -9.04 10.73
C ALA A 33 -60.29 -9.26 12.18
N ALA A 34 -59.32 -9.55 13.04
CA ALA A 34 -59.50 -9.77 14.48
C ALA A 34 -59.48 -8.45 15.32
N GLY A 35 -59.22 -7.31 14.73
CA GLY A 35 -59.10 -6.02 15.42
C GLY A 35 -60.45 -5.62 16.08
N LYS A 36 -60.36 -4.89 17.23
CA LYS A 36 -61.50 -4.33 17.97
C LYS A 36 -62.37 -3.45 17.10
N GLN A 37 -61.79 -2.64 16.24
CA GLN A 37 -62.45 -1.89 15.18
C GLN A 37 -61.90 -2.38 13.83
N ARG A 38 -62.82 -2.55 12.87
CA ARG A 38 -62.47 -2.98 11.52
C ARG A 38 -62.61 -1.82 10.55
N PRO A 39 -61.81 -1.80 9.47
CA PRO A 39 -62.01 -0.80 8.41
C PRO A 39 -63.30 -1.09 7.63
N THR A 40 -63.89 -0.03 7.05
CA THR A 40 -65.09 -0.13 6.18
C THR A 40 -64.79 -1.05 4.98
N ARG A 41 -63.65 -0.90 4.39
CA ARG A 41 -63.14 -1.70 3.26
C ARG A 41 -61.67 -1.95 3.41
N LEU A 42 -61.26 -3.13 2.93
CA LEU A 42 -59.86 -3.50 2.84
C LEU A 42 -59.47 -3.68 1.35
N VAL A 43 -58.49 -2.96 0.88
CA VAL A 43 -57.90 -3.18 -0.45
C VAL A 43 -56.56 -3.92 -0.26
N VAL A 44 -56.47 -5.14 -0.78
CA VAL A 44 -55.24 -5.90 -0.81
C VAL A 44 -54.59 -5.70 -2.18
N ALA A 45 -53.59 -4.84 -2.22
CA ALA A 45 -52.85 -4.48 -3.42
C ALA A 45 -51.66 -5.40 -3.64
N VAL A 46 -51.75 -6.33 -4.57
CA VAL A 46 -50.72 -7.35 -4.84
C VAL A 46 -49.82 -6.91 -5.96
N ALA A 47 -48.51 -6.79 -5.70
CA ALA A 47 -47.51 -6.37 -6.65
C ALA A 47 -47.03 -7.54 -7.56
N ALA A 48 -48.00 -8.28 -8.12
CA ALA A 48 -47.78 -9.42 -8.99
C ALA A 48 -48.79 -9.40 -10.16
N GLN A 49 -48.66 -10.35 -11.06
CA GLN A 49 -49.70 -10.63 -12.07
C GLN A 49 -50.89 -11.27 -11.37
N GLU A 50 -52.07 -11.21 -12.01
CA GLU A 50 -53.28 -11.76 -11.47
C GLU A 50 -53.14 -13.27 -11.21
N ASP A 51 -53.53 -13.70 -10.00
CA ASP A 51 -53.53 -15.09 -9.54
C ASP A 51 -54.82 -15.39 -8.76
N PRO A 52 -55.69 -16.22 -9.31
CA PRO A 52 -56.97 -16.60 -8.67
C PRO A 52 -56.78 -17.25 -7.30
N THR A 53 -55.65 -17.99 -7.12
CA THR A 53 -55.38 -18.66 -5.84
C THR A 53 -55.08 -17.65 -4.71
N VAL A 54 -54.40 -16.58 -5.02
CA VAL A 54 -54.14 -15.47 -4.12
C VAL A 54 -55.45 -14.75 -3.77
N ARG A 55 -56.34 -14.53 -4.72
CA ARG A 55 -57.63 -13.90 -4.52
C ARG A 55 -58.47 -14.72 -3.54
N ALA A 56 -58.61 -16.04 -3.81
CA ALA A 56 -59.33 -16.93 -2.94
C ALA A 56 -58.73 -17.01 -1.51
N ALA A 57 -57.40 -17.03 -1.39
CA ALA A 57 -56.72 -17.05 -0.11
C ALA A 57 -56.93 -15.75 0.70
N VAL A 58 -56.98 -14.59 0.05
CA VAL A 58 -57.31 -13.32 0.68
C VAL A 58 -58.75 -13.30 1.18
N GLU A 59 -59.69 -13.70 0.32
CA GLU A 59 -61.14 -13.75 0.64
C GLU A 59 -61.43 -14.70 1.81
N SER A 60 -60.80 -15.89 1.82
CA SER A 60 -60.95 -16.88 2.93
C SER A 60 -60.42 -16.37 4.25
N THR A 61 -59.29 -15.58 4.24
CA THR A 61 -58.67 -15.07 5.44
C THR A 61 -59.42 -13.87 6.01
N CYS A 62 -60.06 -13.03 5.17
CA CYS A 62 -60.68 -11.76 5.54
C CYS A 62 -62.20 -11.85 5.72
N GLY A 63 -62.82 -12.99 5.66
CA GLY A 63 -64.26 -13.30 5.53
C GLY A 63 -65.31 -12.39 6.21
N SER A 64 -64.94 -11.51 7.14
CA SER A 64 -65.82 -10.55 7.86
C SER A 64 -65.55 -9.08 7.50
N VAL A 65 -64.52 -8.79 6.68
CA VAL A 65 -64.22 -7.42 6.24
C VAL A 65 -64.45 -7.33 4.72
N PRO A 66 -65.22 -6.37 4.23
CA PRO A 66 -65.37 -6.14 2.80
C PRO A 66 -64.01 -5.92 2.13
N THR A 67 -63.55 -6.91 1.36
CA THR A 67 -62.17 -6.93 0.81
C THR A 67 -62.21 -6.90 -0.69
N VAL A 68 -61.35 -6.03 -1.30
CA VAL A 68 -61.11 -5.96 -2.73
C VAL A 68 -59.66 -6.30 -3.00
N THR A 69 -59.40 -7.37 -3.75
CA THR A 69 -58.04 -7.73 -4.19
C THR A 69 -57.73 -7.09 -5.53
N VAL A 70 -56.69 -6.25 -5.58
CA VAL A 70 -56.25 -5.53 -6.76
C VAL A 70 -54.81 -5.97 -7.13
N PHE A 71 -54.68 -6.52 -8.36
CA PHE A 71 -53.34 -6.89 -8.88
C PHE A 71 -52.76 -5.72 -9.66
N VAL A 72 -51.72 -5.12 -9.11
CA VAL A 72 -51.11 -3.90 -9.67
C VAL A 72 -49.87 -4.15 -10.54
N GLY A 73 -49.58 -5.43 -10.79
CA GLY A 73 -48.34 -5.83 -11.50
C GLY A 73 -47.06 -5.57 -10.71
N PRO A 74 -45.89 -6.01 -11.20
CA PRO A 74 -44.63 -5.81 -10.52
C PRO A 74 -44.35 -4.35 -10.18
N CYS A 75 -44.08 -4.03 -8.94
CA CYS A 75 -43.82 -2.69 -8.43
C CYS A 75 -42.46 -2.61 -7.68
N PRO A 76 -41.70 -1.52 -7.91
CA PRO A 76 -40.38 -1.37 -7.28
C PRO A 76 -40.44 -1.02 -5.80
N ASN A 77 -41.56 -0.43 -5.31
CA ASN A 77 -41.72 0.09 -3.97
C ASN A 77 -43.17 0.25 -3.53
N LEU A 78 -43.37 0.43 -2.22
CA LEU A 78 -44.69 0.65 -1.62
C LEU A 78 -45.48 1.79 -2.27
N ALA A 79 -44.83 2.96 -2.46
CA ALA A 79 -45.49 4.13 -2.99
C ALA A 79 -46.11 3.88 -4.37
N THR A 80 -45.46 3.06 -5.20
CA THR A 80 -45.99 2.66 -6.51
C THR A 80 -47.16 1.70 -6.37
N VAL A 81 -47.12 0.76 -5.40
CA VAL A 81 -48.25 -0.17 -5.12
C VAL A 81 -49.48 0.64 -4.69
N VAL A 82 -49.32 1.49 -3.70
CA VAL A 82 -50.42 2.34 -3.19
C VAL A 82 -50.95 3.27 -4.28
N ALA A 83 -50.08 3.93 -5.08
CA ALA A 83 -50.50 4.82 -6.15
C ALA A 83 -51.27 4.11 -7.27
N ARG A 84 -50.94 2.84 -7.58
CA ARG A 84 -51.67 2.05 -8.58
C ARG A 84 -53.00 1.56 -8.01
N ALA A 85 -53.03 1.05 -6.77
CA ALA A 85 -54.24 0.61 -6.09
C ALA A 85 -55.27 1.73 -6.01
N LEU A 86 -54.87 2.96 -5.68
CA LEU A 86 -55.72 4.13 -5.60
C LEU A 86 -56.30 4.58 -6.96
N ARG A 87 -55.81 4.09 -8.07
CA ARG A 87 -56.40 4.33 -9.41
C ARG A 87 -57.51 3.39 -9.73
N GLU A 88 -57.46 2.19 -9.16
CA GLU A 88 -58.42 1.11 -9.41
C GLU A 88 -59.59 1.18 -8.44
N VAL A 89 -59.50 1.92 -7.35
CA VAL A 89 -60.49 2.00 -6.30
C VAL A 89 -60.87 3.43 -5.98
N THR A 90 -62.14 3.78 -6.10
CA THR A 90 -62.66 5.08 -5.65
C THR A 90 -62.63 5.13 -4.13
N VAL A 91 -61.94 6.14 -3.55
CA VAL A 91 -61.84 6.38 -2.13
C VAL A 91 -62.89 7.40 -1.74
N VAL A 92 -63.79 7.03 -0.89
CA VAL A 92 -64.80 7.92 -0.33
C VAL A 92 -64.66 8.12 1.21
N GLU A 93 -63.90 7.20 1.81
CA GLU A 93 -63.65 7.22 3.25
C GLU A 93 -62.76 8.36 3.67
N PRO A 94 -63.05 9.11 4.70
CA PRO A 94 -62.23 10.27 5.16
C PRO A 94 -60.85 9.91 5.64
N TRP A 95 -60.62 8.62 5.94
CA TRP A 95 -59.31 8.10 6.39
C TRP A 95 -58.85 6.91 5.58
N VAL A 96 -57.51 6.88 5.31
CA VAL A 96 -56.83 5.76 4.63
C VAL A 96 -55.75 5.20 5.54
N TRP A 97 -55.87 3.90 5.83
CA TRP A 97 -54.90 3.18 6.65
C TRP A 97 -53.93 2.37 5.79
N ILE A 98 -52.67 2.69 5.80
CA ILE A 98 -51.61 2.05 4.99
C ILE A 98 -50.93 0.96 5.79
N LEU A 99 -50.97 -0.27 5.29
CA LEU A 99 -50.39 -1.46 5.89
C LEU A 99 -49.36 -2.10 4.93
N HIS A 100 -48.38 -2.74 5.52
CA HIS A 100 -47.38 -3.56 4.81
C HIS A 100 -47.58 -5.03 5.07
N GLU A 101 -47.13 -5.91 4.17
CA GLU A 101 -47.19 -7.38 4.32
C GLU A 101 -46.44 -7.91 5.55
N ASP A 102 -45.60 -7.09 6.18
CA ASP A 102 -44.78 -7.39 7.37
C ASP A 102 -45.13 -6.48 8.55
N SER A 103 -46.33 -5.91 8.59
CA SER A 103 -46.81 -5.03 9.65
C SER A 103 -48.16 -5.46 10.21
N ALA A 104 -48.17 -6.27 11.28
CA ALA A 104 -49.39 -6.78 11.91
C ALA A 104 -49.86 -5.87 13.02
N PRO A 105 -51.09 -5.26 12.92
CA PRO A 105 -51.65 -4.43 13.96
C PRO A 105 -52.01 -5.23 15.19
N THR A 106 -51.90 -4.60 16.35
CA THR A 106 -52.52 -5.13 17.60
C THR A 106 -54.02 -4.92 17.62
N TYR A 107 -54.72 -5.66 18.52
CA TYR A 107 -56.15 -5.66 18.66
C TYR A 107 -56.79 -4.25 18.70
N ASP A 108 -56.20 -3.34 19.45
CA ASP A 108 -56.69 -1.95 19.63
C ASP A 108 -56.09 -0.93 18.63
N CYS A 109 -55.23 -1.33 17.69
CA CYS A 109 -54.44 -0.43 16.87
C CYS A 109 -55.29 0.60 16.11
N LEU A 110 -56.28 0.15 15.34
CA LEU A 110 -57.12 1.04 14.54
C LEU A 110 -57.98 1.97 15.41
N SER A 111 -58.55 1.47 16.51
CA SER A 111 -59.38 2.27 17.43
C SER A 111 -58.58 3.38 18.07
N GLU A 112 -57.36 3.13 18.50
CA GLU A 112 -56.47 4.12 19.09
C GLU A 112 -55.98 5.16 18.06
N LEU A 113 -55.69 4.73 16.81
CA LEU A 113 -55.30 5.65 15.74
C LEU A 113 -56.40 6.62 15.36
N THR A 114 -57.62 6.14 15.22
CA THR A 114 -58.78 6.97 14.86
C THR A 114 -59.19 7.86 16.01
N ALA A 115 -59.17 7.39 17.25
CA ALA A 115 -59.42 8.22 18.43
C ALA A 115 -58.48 9.42 18.52
N VAL A 116 -57.20 9.27 18.17
CA VAL A 116 -56.26 10.40 18.11
C VAL A 116 -56.54 11.25 16.87
N GLY A 117 -56.82 10.65 15.70
CA GLY A 117 -57.10 11.34 14.45
C GLY A 117 -58.28 12.30 14.52
N GLU A 118 -59.32 11.95 15.31
CA GLU A 118 -60.54 12.73 15.50
C GLU A 118 -60.39 13.88 16.48
N ARG A 119 -59.39 13.84 17.37
CA ARG A 119 -59.16 14.93 18.35
C ARG A 119 -58.86 16.28 17.70
N SER A 120 -58.47 16.33 16.45
CA SER A 120 -58.15 17.57 15.76
C SER A 120 -58.36 17.49 14.26
N THR A 121 -59.11 18.45 13.70
CA THR A 121 -59.29 18.58 12.25
C THR A 121 -58.03 18.92 11.51
N LYS A 122 -56.95 19.39 12.21
CA LYS A 122 -55.66 19.71 11.63
C LYS A 122 -54.72 18.49 11.60
N LEU A 123 -55.09 17.30 12.11
CA LEU A 123 -54.32 16.11 11.98
C LEU A 123 -54.44 15.53 10.57
N GLY A 124 -53.32 15.49 9.85
CA GLY A 124 -53.24 14.93 8.50
C GLY A 124 -52.77 13.48 8.47
N ALA A 125 -51.99 13.05 9.48
CA ALA A 125 -51.58 11.66 9.62
C ALA A 125 -51.31 11.31 11.10
N VAL A 126 -51.64 10.04 11.46
CA VAL A 126 -51.36 9.46 12.77
C VAL A 126 -50.63 8.12 12.58
N GLY A 127 -49.56 7.90 13.34
CA GLY A 127 -48.77 6.65 13.27
C GLY A 127 -48.85 5.84 14.54
N PRO A 128 -48.80 4.51 14.48
CA PRO A 128 -48.69 3.64 15.65
C PRO A 128 -47.27 3.59 16.18
N LYS A 129 -47.10 3.13 17.40
CA LYS A 129 -45.85 2.62 17.95
C LYS A 129 -45.50 1.34 17.23
N GLN A 130 -44.31 1.26 16.63
CA GLN A 130 -43.85 0.04 15.98
C GLN A 130 -43.04 -0.80 16.96
N VAL A 131 -43.38 -2.07 17.13
CA VAL A 131 -42.75 -3.02 18.02
C VAL A 131 -42.19 -4.24 17.23
N GLY A 132 -41.41 -5.07 17.90
CA GLY A 132 -40.79 -6.22 17.24
C GLY A 132 -41.85 -7.24 16.77
N TRP A 133 -41.57 -7.88 15.61
CA TRP A 133 -42.48 -8.89 15.03
C TRP A 133 -42.67 -10.11 15.92
N ASP A 134 -41.56 -10.63 16.50
CA ASP A 134 -41.55 -11.81 17.36
C ASP A 134 -41.50 -11.44 18.86
N ASP A 135 -41.18 -10.19 19.20
CA ASP A 135 -41.06 -9.69 20.54
C ASP A 135 -41.80 -8.32 20.66
N PRO A 136 -43.07 -8.32 21.00
CA PRO A 136 -43.91 -7.11 21.10
C PRO A 136 -43.43 -6.12 22.18
N GLU A 137 -42.64 -6.56 23.14
CA GLU A 137 -42.09 -5.66 24.18
C GLU A 137 -40.91 -4.84 23.66
N ARG A 138 -40.34 -5.21 22.52
CA ARG A 138 -39.19 -4.54 21.94
C ARG A 138 -39.60 -3.40 21.03
N LEU A 139 -39.15 -2.19 21.33
CA LEU A 139 -39.40 -1.02 20.50
C LEU A 139 -38.61 -1.06 19.18
N VAL A 140 -39.26 -0.65 18.10
CA VAL A 140 -38.72 -0.56 16.76
C VAL A 140 -38.70 0.90 16.26
N GLU A 141 -39.84 1.62 16.38
CA GLU A 141 -39.94 3.02 15.96
C GLU A 141 -41.12 3.70 16.70
N VAL A 142 -40.88 4.90 17.24
CA VAL A 142 -41.89 5.78 17.82
C VAL A 142 -41.75 7.19 17.23
N GLY A 143 -42.21 7.32 15.96
CA GLY A 143 -41.98 8.49 15.13
C GLY A 143 -40.60 8.60 14.54
N ILE A 144 -40.44 9.55 13.61
CA ILE A 144 -39.17 9.80 12.90
C ILE A 144 -38.62 11.15 13.37
N ARG A 145 -37.42 11.10 13.97
CA ARG A 145 -36.60 12.29 14.16
C ARG A 145 -35.49 12.30 13.11
N ALA A 146 -35.35 13.40 12.40
CA ALA A 146 -34.36 13.56 11.35
C ALA A 146 -33.79 14.98 11.30
N THR A 147 -32.58 15.12 10.81
CA THR A 147 -31.99 16.41 10.50
C THR A 147 -32.64 17.02 9.26
N ARG A 148 -32.45 18.30 9.01
CA ARG A 148 -32.89 18.96 7.78
C ARG A 148 -32.43 18.24 6.51
N SER A 149 -31.21 17.66 6.51
CA SER A 149 -30.69 16.87 5.41
C SER A 149 -31.29 15.45 5.31
N GLY A 150 -32.39 15.17 5.98
CA GLY A 150 -33.06 13.86 5.91
C GLY A 150 -32.33 12.73 6.63
N ARG A 151 -31.29 13.03 7.40
CA ARG A 151 -30.58 12.01 8.17
C ARG A 151 -31.39 11.66 9.42
N ARG A 152 -31.85 10.42 9.49
CA ARG A 152 -32.51 9.90 10.70
C ARG A 152 -31.56 9.92 11.88
N VAL A 153 -32.08 10.35 13.02
CA VAL A 153 -31.41 10.31 14.33
C VAL A 153 -32.07 9.18 15.11
N PRO A 154 -31.39 8.05 15.33
CA PRO A 154 -31.98 6.99 16.15
C PRO A 154 -32.15 7.47 17.58
N GLU A 155 -33.32 7.25 18.15
CA GLU A 155 -33.65 7.59 19.55
C GLU A 155 -33.82 6.31 20.37
N ILE A 156 -34.27 5.27 19.74
CA ILE A 156 -34.44 3.94 20.34
C ILE A 156 -33.12 3.16 20.19
N ASP A 157 -32.60 2.64 21.27
CA ASP A 157 -31.41 1.78 21.28
C ASP A 157 -31.76 0.35 20.84
N VAL A 158 -30.75 -0.37 20.36
CA VAL A 158 -30.96 -1.74 19.85
C VAL A 158 -31.35 -2.67 21.01
N GLY A 159 -32.54 -3.24 20.95
CA GLY A 159 -33.05 -4.13 21.99
C GLY A 159 -33.78 -3.42 23.14
N GLU A 160 -34.02 -2.15 23.02
CA GLU A 160 -34.77 -1.37 24.00
C GLU A 160 -36.20 -1.87 24.15
N ARG A 161 -36.62 -2.12 25.38
CA ARG A 161 -37.99 -2.57 25.71
C ARG A 161 -38.93 -1.39 25.90
N ASP A 162 -40.19 -1.59 25.59
CA ASP A 162 -41.24 -0.62 25.85
C ASP A 162 -41.60 -0.60 27.35
N GLN A 163 -41.37 0.55 27.99
CA GLN A 163 -41.66 0.85 29.36
C GLN A 163 -42.52 2.13 29.48
N GLY A 164 -43.15 2.56 28.38
CA GLY A 164 -43.90 3.78 28.29
C GLY A 164 -43.06 5.06 28.18
N GLN A 165 -41.73 4.94 28.03
CA GLN A 165 -40.78 6.07 28.02
C GLN A 165 -41.00 7.05 26.85
N TYR A 166 -41.76 6.66 25.83
CA TYR A 166 -42.12 7.50 24.69
C TYR A 166 -43.59 7.86 24.60
N ASP A 167 -44.43 7.52 25.62
CA ASP A 167 -45.89 7.69 25.57
C ASP A 167 -46.33 9.14 25.67
N ILE A 168 -45.48 10.04 26.18
CA ILE A 168 -45.71 11.48 26.21
C ILE A 168 -45.62 12.13 24.81
N ARG A 169 -45.05 11.45 23.81
CA ARG A 169 -44.90 11.98 22.47
C ARG A 169 -46.24 11.99 21.74
N SER A 170 -46.65 13.16 21.31
CA SER A 170 -47.83 13.30 20.47
C SER A 170 -47.50 13.87 19.09
N ASP A 171 -46.66 14.92 19.03
CA ASP A 171 -46.34 15.63 17.78
C ASP A 171 -44.94 15.34 17.33
N VAL A 172 -44.77 14.85 16.11
CA VAL A 172 -43.49 14.35 15.58
C VAL A 172 -43.17 14.91 14.19
N LEU A 173 -41.88 14.99 13.79
CA LEU A 173 -41.48 15.43 12.45
C LEU A 173 -42.10 14.55 11.34
N GLY A 174 -42.18 13.25 11.57
CA GLY A 174 -42.70 12.31 10.62
C GLY A 174 -42.96 10.94 11.27
N ILE A 175 -43.59 10.06 10.53
CA ILE A 175 -43.96 8.69 10.94
C ILE A 175 -43.58 7.72 9.80
N GLY A 176 -43.33 6.46 10.17
CA GLY A 176 -43.15 5.37 9.21
C GLY A 176 -44.46 5.05 8.51
N THR A 177 -44.40 4.51 7.27
CA THR A 177 -45.59 4.19 6.49
C THR A 177 -46.30 2.90 6.97
N ALA A 178 -45.64 2.07 7.78
CA ALA A 178 -46.22 0.86 8.34
C ALA A 178 -47.25 1.23 9.41
N GLY A 179 -48.53 0.99 9.11
CA GLY A 179 -49.65 1.33 9.98
C GLY A 179 -50.06 2.78 10.01
N MET A 180 -49.61 3.61 9.08
CA MET A 180 -49.94 5.04 8.99
C MET A 180 -51.40 5.24 8.63
N LEU A 181 -52.15 5.92 9.48
CA LEU A 181 -53.52 6.42 9.21
C LEU A 181 -53.43 7.83 8.66
N VAL A 182 -53.95 8.09 7.45
CA VAL A 182 -53.85 9.34 6.71
C VAL A 182 -55.23 9.89 6.44
N ARG A 183 -55.48 11.18 6.71
CA ARG A 183 -56.69 11.85 6.32
C ARG A 183 -56.74 12.02 4.79
N LEU A 184 -57.82 11.63 4.12
CA LEU A 184 -57.94 11.68 2.66
C LEU A 184 -57.73 13.11 2.14
N ALA A 185 -58.41 14.07 2.68
CA ALA A 185 -58.24 15.48 2.27
C ALA A 185 -56.79 15.99 2.39
N ALA A 186 -56.06 15.55 3.40
CA ALA A 186 -54.64 15.89 3.54
C ALA A 186 -53.76 15.19 2.52
N ALA A 187 -54.05 13.93 2.17
CA ALA A 187 -53.29 13.17 1.16
C ALA A 187 -53.57 13.72 -0.23
N GLU A 188 -54.78 14.11 -0.56
CA GLU A 188 -55.16 14.72 -1.83
C GLU A 188 -54.52 16.11 -1.99
N GLU A 189 -54.51 16.95 -0.97
CA GLU A 189 -53.89 18.26 -0.98
C GLU A 189 -52.40 18.18 -1.27
N VAL A 190 -51.66 17.32 -0.56
CA VAL A 190 -50.22 17.22 -0.73
C VAL A 190 -49.79 16.22 -1.81
N GLY A 191 -50.74 15.39 -2.27
CA GLY A 191 -50.53 14.22 -3.11
C GLY A 191 -49.84 13.07 -2.36
N TRP A 192 -50.17 11.88 -2.72
CA TRP A 192 -49.78 10.61 -2.09
C TRP A 192 -48.28 10.41 -2.01
N LEU A 193 -47.85 9.26 -1.51
CA LEU A 193 -46.44 8.89 -1.33
C LEU A 193 -45.61 9.10 -2.62
N ASP A 194 -44.39 9.57 -2.49
CA ASP A 194 -43.48 9.80 -3.62
C ASP A 194 -42.94 8.47 -4.18
N THR A 195 -43.33 8.14 -5.41
CA THR A 195 -42.91 6.91 -6.11
C THR A 195 -41.42 6.84 -6.43
N ALA A 196 -40.68 7.96 -6.32
CA ALA A 196 -39.23 7.99 -6.46
C ALA A 196 -38.52 7.37 -5.26
N LEU A 197 -39.18 7.29 -4.08
CA LEU A 197 -38.65 6.76 -2.84
C LEU A 197 -39.13 5.34 -2.58
N GLY A 198 -38.31 4.56 -1.97
CA GLY A 198 -38.62 3.23 -1.43
C GLY A 198 -37.38 2.33 -1.43
N PRO A 199 -37.26 1.47 -0.47
CA PRO A 199 -38.12 1.23 0.71
C PRO A 199 -37.82 2.15 1.90
N PHE A 200 -37.11 3.23 1.70
CA PHE A 200 -36.68 4.14 2.77
C PHE A 200 -36.97 5.61 2.43
N GLY A 201 -37.29 6.39 3.45
CA GLY A 201 -37.40 7.84 3.35
C GLY A 201 -38.75 8.39 2.86
N ASP A 202 -39.65 7.55 2.42
CA ASP A 202 -41.01 7.83 1.95
C ASP A 202 -41.91 8.43 3.05
N GLY A 203 -41.98 7.81 4.22
CA GLY A 203 -42.72 8.33 5.36
C GLY A 203 -42.23 9.70 5.83
N LEU A 204 -40.92 9.93 5.84
CA LEU A 204 -40.33 11.23 6.21
C LEU A 204 -40.65 12.31 5.17
N GLU A 205 -40.54 11.98 3.89
CA GLU A 205 -40.83 12.93 2.78
C GLU A 205 -42.32 13.33 2.81
N PHE A 206 -43.21 12.35 2.90
CA PHE A 206 -44.64 12.55 2.93
C PHE A 206 -45.07 13.40 4.15
N SER A 207 -44.57 13.03 5.35
CA SER A 207 -44.83 13.78 6.59
C SER A 207 -44.33 15.23 6.47
N ARG A 208 -43.20 15.48 5.83
CA ARG A 208 -42.69 16.85 5.61
C ARG A 208 -43.59 17.66 4.66
N ARG A 209 -44.16 17.03 3.64
CA ARG A 209 -45.14 17.68 2.77
C ARG A 209 -46.43 18.03 3.52
N LEU A 210 -46.95 17.08 4.30
CA LEU A 210 -48.12 17.33 5.16
C LEU A 210 -47.87 18.54 6.09
N ARG A 211 -46.70 18.55 6.76
CA ARG A 211 -46.35 19.66 7.64
C ARG A 211 -46.17 20.99 6.92
N ALA A 212 -45.60 20.96 5.71
CA ALA A 212 -45.45 22.16 4.90
C ALA A 212 -46.80 22.73 4.44
N ALA A 213 -47.84 21.90 4.23
CA ALA A 213 -49.20 22.28 3.95
C ALA A 213 -50.01 22.74 5.18
N GLY A 214 -49.42 22.65 6.38
CA GLY A 214 -50.02 23.03 7.64
C GLY A 214 -50.73 21.95 8.46
N TRP A 215 -50.70 20.71 7.95
CA TRP A 215 -51.19 19.54 8.64
C TRP A 215 -50.24 19.11 9.78
N ARG A 216 -50.80 18.63 10.87
CA ARG A 216 -50.03 18.03 11.97
C ARG A 216 -49.86 16.53 11.71
N VAL A 217 -48.76 15.96 12.18
CA VAL A 217 -48.41 14.53 12.13
C VAL A 217 -48.17 14.06 13.56
N ALA A 218 -48.93 13.10 14.03
CA ALA A 218 -48.88 12.64 15.40
C ALA A 218 -48.58 11.14 15.52
N ILE A 219 -48.16 10.73 16.71
CA ILE A 219 -48.09 9.33 17.14
C ILE A 219 -49.23 9.07 18.12
N SER A 220 -49.84 7.89 18.00
CA SER A 220 -50.71 7.33 19.03
C SER A 220 -49.90 6.28 19.81
N PRO A 221 -49.48 6.58 21.04
CA PRO A 221 -48.72 5.61 21.86
C PRO A 221 -49.53 4.37 22.25
N GLY A 222 -50.88 4.49 22.32
CA GLY A 222 -51.77 3.35 22.58
C GLY A 222 -51.95 2.42 21.40
N ALA A 223 -51.73 2.92 20.17
CA ALA A 223 -51.75 2.10 18.97
C ALA A 223 -50.40 1.43 18.75
N SER A 224 -50.42 0.09 18.69
CA SER A 224 -49.15 -0.66 18.40
C SER A 224 -49.26 -1.51 17.15
N ILE A 225 -48.14 -1.65 16.44
CA ILE A 225 -48.02 -2.53 15.25
C ILE A 225 -46.75 -3.31 15.31
N GLN A 226 -46.83 -4.59 15.11
CA GLN A 226 -45.67 -5.50 15.03
C GLN A 226 -45.07 -5.38 13.64
N HIS A 227 -43.77 -5.04 13.52
CA HIS A 227 -43.12 -4.79 12.26
C HIS A 227 -41.79 -5.50 12.11
N GLU A 228 -41.65 -6.40 11.09
CA GLU A 228 -40.43 -7.17 10.86
C GLU A 228 -39.33 -6.38 10.13
N ARG A 229 -39.68 -5.29 9.46
CA ARG A 229 -38.77 -4.45 8.65
C ARG A 229 -38.16 -5.17 7.44
N MET A 230 -38.87 -6.13 6.90
CA MET A 230 -38.51 -6.82 5.65
C MET A 230 -38.96 -6.02 4.43
N SER A 231 -38.54 -4.76 4.33
CA SER A 231 -38.93 -3.88 3.26
C SER A 231 -38.79 -4.49 1.86
N PHE A 232 -39.52 -3.92 0.87
CA PHE A 232 -39.50 -4.25 -0.56
C PHE A 232 -38.08 -4.30 -1.18
N GLY A 233 -37.16 -5.10 -0.63
CA GLY A 233 -35.79 -5.27 -1.11
C GLY A 233 -34.96 -6.16 -0.20
N LYS A 234 -34.24 -7.11 -0.76
CA LYS A 234 -33.38 -8.06 -0.03
C LYS A 234 -32.37 -7.29 0.84
N GLY A 235 -32.37 -7.55 2.16
CA GLY A 235 -31.69 -6.83 3.24
C GLY A 235 -30.17 -6.59 3.16
N LYS A 236 -29.43 -7.22 2.24
CA LYS A 236 -27.96 -7.06 2.12
C LYS A 236 -27.49 -5.75 1.48
N GLN A 237 -28.39 -4.93 0.91
CA GLN A 237 -28.03 -3.67 0.25
C GLN A 237 -28.71 -2.42 0.87
N SER A 238 -29.06 -2.51 2.16
CA SER A 238 -29.86 -1.45 2.82
C SER A 238 -29.11 -0.12 2.96
N TYR A 239 -27.79 -0.11 3.12
CA TYR A 239 -27.02 1.10 3.35
C TYR A 239 -27.08 2.06 2.15
N GLY A 240 -26.77 1.61 0.95
CA GLY A 240 -26.78 2.44 -0.26
C GLY A 240 -28.16 3.05 -0.54
N LYS A 241 -29.22 2.24 -0.42
CA LYS A 241 -30.60 2.68 -0.60
C LYS A 241 -31.04 3.71 0.45
N ARG A 242 -30.70 3.49 1.74
CA ARG A 242 -30.94 4.47 2.81
C ARG A 242 -30.20 5.77 2.57
N ARG A 243 -28.97 5.66 2.09
CA ARG A 243 -28.14 6.82 1.76
C ARG A 243 -28.70 7.61 0.58
N ALA A 244 -29.13 6.94 -0.49
CA ALA A 244 -29.78 7.56 -1.64
C ALA A 244 -31.06 8.29 -1.24
N ALA A 245 -31.93 7.63 -0.44
CA ALA A 245 -33.16 8.24 0.10
C ALA A 245 -32.86 9.46 0.99
N GLN A 246 -31.79 9.40 1.79
CA GLN A 246 -31.33 10.55 2.58
C GLN A 246 -30.90 11.71 1.67
N LEU A 247 -30.10 11.46 0.63
CA LEU A 247 -29.65 12.48 -0.32
C LEU A 247 -30.83 13.10 -1.06
N TYR A 248 -31.79 12.28 -1.49
CA TYR A 248 -33.04 12.75 -2.10
C TYR A 248 -33.82 13.68 -1.19
N ASN A 249 -34.12 13.26 0.05
CA ASN A 249 -34.81 14.06 1.05
C ASN A 249 -34.06 15.38 1.34
N SER A 250 -32.74 15.37 1.32
CA SER A 250 -31.92 16.55 1.49
C SER A 250 -32.09 17.55 0.34
N LEU A 251 -32.11 17.06 -0.90
CA LEU A 251 -32.30 17.90 -2.09
C LEU A 251 -33.71 18.51 -2.11
N VAL A 252 -34.74 17.75 -1.73
CA VAL A 252 -36.11 18.25 -1.63
C VAL A 252 -36.23 19.35 -0.57
N ALA A 253 -35.59 19.20 0.58
CA ALA A 253 -35.62 20.15 1.71
C ALA A 253 -34.64 21.33 1.58
N ALA A 254 -33.69 21.32 0.64
CA ALA A 254 -32.66 22.36 0.50
C ALA A 254 -33.25 23.72 0.09
N ARG A 255 -32.67 24.85 0.53
CA ARG A 255 -32.99 26.19 0.04
C ARG A 255 -32.58 26.32 -1.45
N ALA A 256 -33.28 27.15 -2.24
CA ALA A 256 -33.05 27.24 -3.67
C ALA A 256 -31.59 27.61 -4.04
N LEU A 257 -31.09 28.66 -3.39
CA LEU A 257 -29.72 29.15 -3.59
C LEU A 257 -28.64 28.15 -3.21
N TRP A 258 -28.94 27.22 -2.27
CA TRP A 258 -27.97 26.23 -1.79
C TRP A 258 -28.04 24.89 -2.54
N LEU A 259 -28.99 24.73 -3.45
CA LEU A 259 -29.19 23.47 -4.16
C LEU A 259 -28.00 23.05 -5.04
N PRO A 260 -27.42 23.95 -5.88
CA PRO A 260 -26.23 23.59 -6.66
C PRO A 260 -25.04 23.19 -5.79
N PHE A 261 -24.81 23.93 -4.71
CA PHE A 261 -23.74 23.63 -3.76
C PHE A 261 -23.99 22.33 -3.00
N ALA A 262 -25.23 21.99 -2.71
CA ALA A 262 -25.57 20.71 -2.09
C ALA A 262 -25.29 19.53 -3.04
N VAL A 263 -25.67 19.66 -4.32
CA VAL A 263 -25.38 18.64 -5.33
C VAL A 263 -23.89 18.46 -5.51
N LEU A 264 -23.14 19.57 -5.71
CA LEU A 264 -21.68 19.54 -5.81
C LEU A 264 -21.03 18.92 -4.57
N GLY A 265 -21.47 19.32 -3.38
CA GLY A 265 -20.98 18.78 -2.12
C GLY A 265 -21.26 17.28 -1.94
N TYR A 266 -22.31 16.73 -2.52
CA TYR A 266 -22.57 15.29 -2.52
C TYR A 266 -21.76 14.54 -3.57
N VAL A 267 -21.58 15.12 -4.75
CA VAL A 267 -20.78 14.56 -5.83
C VAL A 267 -19.29 14.48 -5.40
N LEU A 268 -18.74 15.55 -4.84
CA LEU A 268 -17.36 15.57 -4.35
C LEU A 268 -17.18 14.81 -3.03
N GLY A 269 -18.13 14.95 -2.12
CA GLY A 269 -18.07 14.30 -0.81
C GLY A 269 -18.37 12.81 -0.82
N GLY A 270 -18.99 12.29 -1.87
CA GLY A 270 -19.20 10.85 -2.06
C GLY A 270 -17.90 10.08 -2.22
N PRO A 271 -17.05 10.40 -3.22
CA PRO A 271 -15.74 9.80 -3.38
C PRO A 271 -14.85 9.91 -2.15
N MET A 272 -14.84 11.08 -1.48
CA MET A 272 -14.08 11.25 -0.24
C MET A 272 -14.55 10.30 0.88
N ARG A 273 -15.88 10.12 1.02
CA ARG A 273 -16.42 9.12 1.97
C ARG A 273 -16.14 7.69 1.54
N ALA A 274 -16.21 7.40 0.25
CA ALA A 274 -15.84 6.11 -0.28
C ALA A 274 -14.35 5.81 -0.01
N LEU A 275 -13.46 6.77 -0.24
CA LEU A 275 -12.05 6.67 0.12
C LEU A 275 -11.85 6.44 1.63
N ALA A 276 -12.54 7.19 2.48
CA ALA A 276 -12.51 6.99 3.93
C ALA A 276 -12.99 5.57 4.33
N ARG A 277 -13.99 5.01 3.62
CA ARG A 277 -14.45 3.62 3.82
C ARG A 277 -13.43 2.59 3.33
N LEU A 278 -12.73 2.87 2.24
CA LEU A 278 -11.62 2.03 1.78
C LEU A 278 -10.49 2.02 2.80
N LEU A 279 -10.12 3.18 3.32
CA LEU A 279 -9.13 3.29 4.40
C LEU A 279 -9.52 2.49 5.65
N THR A 280 -10.82 2.44 5.98
CA THR A 280 -11.35 1.59 7.07
C THR A 280 -11.59 0.14 6.67
N LYS A 281 -11.17 -0.29 5.47
CA LYS A 281 -11.30 -1.66 4.93
C LYS A 281 -12.74 -2.14 4.79
N GLU A 282 -13.63 -1.23 4.39
CA GLU A 282 -15.04 -1.47 4.15
C GLU A 282 -15.40 -1.26 2.66
N PRO A 283 -14.83 -2.04 1.72
CA PRO A 283 -15.00 -1.80 0.27
C PRO A 283 -16.45 -1.92 -0.18
N ALA A 284 -17.21 -2.81 0.46
CA ALA A 284 -18.64 -2.95 0.17
C ALA A 284 -19.42 -1.67 0.52
N LEU A 285 -19.08 -1.00 1.62
CA LEU A 285 -19.70 0.28 1.99
C LEU A 285 -19.19 1.43 1.12
N ALA A 286 -17.94 1.40 0.69
CA ALA A 286 -17.40 2.37 -0.27
C ALA A 286 -18.14 2.30 -1.61
N ALA A 287 -18.36 1.09 -2.14
CA ALA A 287 -19.14 0.88 -3.35
C ALA A 287 -20.59 1.35 -3.20
N GLN A 288 -21.21 1.14 -2.02
CA GLN A 288 -22.56 1.61 -1.73
C GLN A 288 -22.65 3.13 -1.59
N GLU A 289 -21.62 3.82 -1.10
CA GLU A 289 -21.56 5.30 -1.11
C GLU A 289 -21.54 5.83 -2.55
N MET A 290 -20.73 5.23 -3.42
CA MET A 290 -20.68 5.62 -4.84
C MET A 290 -22.01 5.34 -5.55
N SER A 291 -22.60 4.15 -5.32
CA SER A 291 -23.92 3.79 -5.84
C SER A 291 -25.01 4.76 -5.37
N ALA A 292 -24.95 5.22 -4.11
CA ALA A 292 -25.93 6.18 -3.59
C ALA A 292 -25.78 7.56 -4.26
N VAL A 293 -24.58 7.99 -4.58
CA VAL A 293 -24.36 9.26 -5.34
C VAL A 293 -24.87 9.11 -6.77
N GLY A 294 -24.58 8.00 -7.44
CA GLY A 294 -25.10 7.72 -8.79
C GLY A 294 -26.63 7.68 -8.81
N ALA A 295 -27.25 7.00 -7.83
CA ALA A 295 -28.70 6.98 -7.69
C ALA A 295 -29.30 8.37 -7.42
N MET A 296 -28.63 9.19 -6.62
CA MET A 296 -29.03 10.59 -6.39
C MET A 296 -29.04 11.42 -7.70
N ILE A 297 -27.99 11.27 -8.50
CA ILE A 297 -27.90 11.97 -9.80
C ILE A 297 -29.05 11.52 -10.72
N GLY A 298 -29.30 10.23 -10.81
CA GLY A 298 -30.41 9.68 -11.62
C GLY A 298 -31.80 10.10 -11.12
N MET A 299 -31.94 10.38 -9.82
CA MET A 299 -33.20 10.86 -9.20
C MET A 299 -33.32 12.40 -9.18
N LEU A 300 -32.33 13.15 -9.68
CA LEU A 300 -32.33 14.63 -9.62
C LEU A 300 -33.56 15.28 -10.29
N PRO A 301 -34.02 14.86 -11.49
CA PRO A 301 -35.22 15.40 -12.08
C PRO A 301 -36.47 15.17 -11.21
N LYS A 302 -36.61 13.98 -10.63
CA LYS A 302 -37.70 13.65 -9.72
C LYS A 302 -37.67 14.48 -8.43
N ALA A 303 -36.47 14.68 -7.87
CA ALA A 303 -36.27 15.54 -6.71
C ALA A 303 -36.65 17.00 -7.00
N LEU A 304 -36.36 17.51 -8.19
CA LEU A 304 -36.76 18.85 -8.62
C LEU A 304 -38.29 18.95 -8.78
N ALA A 305 -38.93 17.94 -9.34
CA ALA A 305 -40.40 17.87 -9.42
C ALA A 305 -41.05 17.80 -8.03
N ALA A 306 -40.55 16.95 -7.13
CA ALA A 306 -41.01 16.85 -5.74
C ALA A 306 -40.86 18.20 -5.00
N ARG A 307 -39.78 18.90 -5.28
CA ARG A 307 -39.51 20.23 -4.75
C ARG A 307 -40.51 21.30 -5.26
N ALA A 308 -40.83 21.24 -6.56
CA ALA A 308 -41.84 22.12 -7.13
C ALA A 308 -43.23 21.86 -6.49
N LYS A 309 -43.56 20.58 -6.31
CA LYS A 309 -44.78 20.16 -5.60
C LYS A 309 -44.83 20.67 -4.17
N LEU A 310 -43.71 20.47 -3.40
CA LEU A 310 -43.58 20.98 -2.01
C LEU A 310 -43.75 22.50 -1.95
N ARG A 311 -43.24 23.26 -2.91
CA ARG A 311 -43.44 24.73 -2.98
C ARG A 311 -44.90 25.12 -3.20
N ARG A 312 -45.62 24.42 -4.05
CA ARG A 312 -47.02 24.69 -4.36
C ARG A 312 -47.93 24.46 -3.14
N VAL A 313 -47.68 23.40 -2.36
CA VAL A 313 -48.51 23.04 -1.21
C VAL A 313 -48.10 23.75 0.06
N ARG A 314 -47.00 24.48 0.07
CA ARG A 314 -46.47 25.11 1.27
C ARG A 314 -47.32 26.30 1.74
N LYS A 315 -47.90 26.13 2.93
CA LYS A 315 -48.65 27.18 3.65
C LYS A 315 -47.93 27.64 4.91
N VAL A 316 -46.93 26.83 5.41
CA VAL A 316 -46.22 27.08 6.67
C VAL A 316 -44.77 27.43 6.43
N PRO A 317 -44.21 28.43 7.14
CA PRO A 317 -42.77 28.75 7.09
C PRO A 317 -41.88 27.56 7.48
N ALA A 318 -40.72 27.46 6.82
CA ALA A 318 -39.77 26.36 7.08
C ALA A 318 -39.19 26.40 8.53
N SER A 319 -39.25 27.55 9.21
CA SER A 319 -38.84 27.74 10.60
C SER A 319 -39.68 26.90 11.59
N VAL A 320 -40.98 26.73 11.31
CA VAL A 320 -41.87 25.92 12.15
C VAL A 320 -41.50 24.46 12.09
N ILE A 321 -41.19 23.97 10.88
CA ILE A 321 -40.75 22.58 10.70
C ILE A 321 -39.36 22.35 11.30
N ALA A 322 -38.47 23.37 11.23
CA ALA A 322 -37.14 23.30 11.79
C ALA A 322 -37.09 23.04 13.30
N GLY A 323 -38.13 23.49 14.05
CA GLY A 323 -38.28 23.21 15.48
C GLY A 323 -38.41 21.69 15.78
N LEU A 324 -38.91 20.90 14.84
CA LEU A 324 -39.06 19.43 14.96
C LEU A 324 -37.84 18.67 14.40
N GLU A 325 -36.93 19.36 13.70
CA GLU A 325 -35.74 18.75 13.12
C GLU A 325 -34.61 18.64 14.16
N ALA A 326 -33.86 17.55 14.12
CA ALA A 326 -32.70 17.39 14.97
C ALA A 326 -31.55 18.29 14.52
N SER A 327 -30.88 18.94 15.45
CA SER A 327 -29.72 19.78 15.20
C SER A 327 -28.47 18.93 14.92
N GLY A 328 -27.46 19.53 14.25
CA GLY A 328 -26.15 18.89 14.08
C GLY A 328 -25.43 18.64 15.40
N ARG A 329 -25.79 19.39 16.47
CA ARG A 329 -25.29 19.20 17.83
C ARG A 329 -25.84 17.90 18.41
N ASP A 330 -27.16 17.66 18.30
CA ASP A 330 -27.81 16.45 18.79
C ASP A 330 -27.22 15.19 18.16
N VAL A 331 -26.96 15.25 16.85
CA VAL A 331 -26.30 14.15 16.15
C VAL A 331 -24.89 13.87 16.70
N ARG A 332 -24.12 14.93 17.02
CA ARG A 332 -22.76 14.77 17.57
C ARG A 332 -22.79 14.23 18.99
N VAL A 333 -23.67 14.77 19.82
CA VAL A 333 -23.86 14.35 21.23
C VAL A 333 -24.32 12.89 21.28
N GLY A 334 -25.35 12.52 20.54
CA GLY A 334 -25.83 11.13 20.48
C GLY A 334 -24.80 10.13 19.94
N ARG A 335 -23.96 10.56 19.00
CA ARG A 335 -22.82 9.71 18.53
C ARG A 335 -21.76 9.53 19.61
N ARG A 336 -21.43 10.60 20.36
CA ARG A 336 -20.46 10.53 21.45
C ARG A 336 -20.99 9.62 22.57
N ALA A 337 -22.23 9.80 22.99
CA ALA A 337 -22.85 9.01 24.05
C ALA A 337 -22.83 7.50 23.69
N ARG A 338 -23.28 7.13 22.50
CA ARG A 338 -23.28 5.73 22.04
C ARG A 338 -21.86 5.16 21.91
N ARG A 339 -20.89 5.97 21.47
CA ARG A 339 -19.50 5.54 21.43
C ARG A 339 -18.95 5.26 22.83
N TRP A 340 -19.26 6.12 23.81
CA TRP A 340 -18.84 5.94 25.19
C TRP A 340 -19.51 4.73 25.85
N ALA A 341 -20.80 4.58 25.71
CA ALA A 341 -21.55 3.42 26.23
C ALA A 341 -21.00 2.10 25.67
N ARG A 342 -20.64 2.08 24.40
CA ARG A 342 -20.01 0.90 23.77
C ARG A 342 -18.61 0.61 24.28
N ILE A 343 -17.78 1.65 24.43
CA ILE A 343 -16.44 1.51 25.03
C ILE A 343 -16.57 1.00 26.46
N GLU A 344 -17.50 1.51 27.20
CA GLU A 344 -17.79 1.09 28.58
C GLU A 344 -18.26 -0.35 28.65
N ALA A 345 -19.20 -0.75 27.82
CA ALA A 345 -19.67 -2.14 27.73
C ALA A 345 -18.52 -3.10 27.28
N GLU A 346 -17.69 -2.70 26.31
CA GLU A 346 -16.52 -3.47 25.89
C GLU A 346 -15.46 -3.55 27.01
N THR A 347 -15.25 -2.49 27.79
CA THR A 347 -14.32 -2.47 28.91
C THR A 347 -14.81 -3.30 30.09
N LEU A 348 -16.11 -3.28 30.38
CA LEU A 348 -16.73 -4.11 31.43
C LEU A 348 -16.70 -5.60 31.05
N ALA A 349 -17.08 -5.93 29.80
CA ALA A 349 -17.06 -7.31 29.30
C ALA A 349 -15.65 -7.89 29.15
N ASN A 350 -14.64 -7.03 28.98
CA ASN A 350 -13.24 -7.45 28.81
C ASN A 350 -12.36 -7.08 30.02
N ARG A 351 -12.91 -6.85 31.21
CA ARG A 351 -12.09 -6.64 32.41
C ARG A 351 -11.29 -7.93 32.70
N PRO A 352 -9.99 -7.95 32.36
CA PRO A 352 -9.19 -9.14 32.70
C PRO A 352 -9.00 -9.18 34.21
N ASP A 353 -8.95 -10.39 34.74
CA ASP A 353 -8.58 -10.68 36.13
C ASP A 353 -7.33 -9.86 36.50
N PRO A 354 -7.29 -9.24 37.69
CA PRO A 354 -6.13 -8.50 38.18
C PRO A 354 -4.83 -9.30 38.12
N ILE A 355 -4.89 -10.61 38.42
CA ILE A 355 -3.75 -11.53 38.32
C ILE A 355 -3.22 -11.63 36.90
N VAL A 356 -4.13 -11.80 35.91
CA VAL A 356 -3.78 -11.83 34.48
C VAL A 356 -3.20 -10.50 34.02
N LEU A 357 -3.66 -9.38 34.58
CA LEU A 357 -3.10 -8.05 34.30
C LEU A 357 -1.68 -7.91 34.83
N GLN A 358 -1.43 -8.40 36.05
CA GLN A 358 -0.11 -8.37 36.67
C GLN A 358 0.88 -9.27 35.91
N GLU A 359 0.47 -10.48 35.53
CA GLU A 359 1.28 -11.37 34.70
C GLU A 359 1.60 -10.73 33.33
N ARG A 360 0.61 -10.12 32.67
CA ARG A 360 0.82 -9.40 31.41
C ARG A 360 1.77 -8.20 31.56
N ARG A 361 1.73 -7.48 32.68
CA ARG A 361 2.66 -6.38 32.96
C ARG A 361 4.07 -6.91 33.17
N ALA A 362 4.25 -7.96 33.98
CA ALA A 362 5.52 -8.61 34.21
C ALA A 362 6.13 -9.16 32.92
N TRP A 363 5.31 -9.83 32.09
CA TRP A 363 5.73 -10.33 30.78
C TRP A 363 6.15 -9.20 29.82
N ARG A 364 5.38 -8.09 29.79
CA ARG A 364 5.74 -6.92 28.97
C ARG A 364 7.05 -6.28 29.42
N ALA A 365 7.25 -6.15 30.74
CA ALA A 365 8.47 -5.60 31.31
C ALA A 365 9.68 -6.49 30.98
N SER A 366 9.53 -7.82 31.12
CA SER A 366 10.55 -8.79 30.74
C SER A 366 10.86 -8.72 29.23
N THR A 367 9.82 -8.69 28.39
CA THR A 367 9.98 -8.56 26.93
C THR A 367 10.73 -7.29 26.54
N ARG A 368 10.40 -6.15 27.16
CA ARG A 368 11.09 -4.88 26.92
C ARG A 368 12.56 -4.96 27.34
N ARG A 369 12.86 -5.49 28.56
CA ARG A 369 14.24 -5.61 29.04
C ARG A 369 15.11 -6.45 28.11
N TRP A 370 14.65 -7.66 27.74
CA TRP A 370 15.39 -8.54 26.84
C TRP A 370 15.52 -8.00 25.41
N GLY A 371 14.49 -7.28 24.92
CA GLY A 371 14.57 -6.62 23.62
C GLY A 371 15.58 -5.48 23.61
N VAL A 372 15.55 -4.62 24.63
CA VAL A 372 16.54 -3.53 24.77
C VAL A 372 17.95 -4.11 24.93
N PHE A 373 18.13 -5.14 25.76
CA PHE A 373 19.40 -5.83 25.93
C PHE A 373 19.99 -6.30 24.58
N ALA A 374 19.19 -7.03 23.78
CA ALA A 374 19.67 -7.53 22.49
C ALA A 374 20.06 -6.40 21.52
N VAL A 375 19.26 -5.32 21.46
CA VAL A 375 19.56 -4.18 20.58
C VAL A 375 20.78 -3.41 21.07
N VAL A 376 20.91 -3.17 22.37
CA VAL A 376 22.06 -2.44 22.94
C VAL A 376 23.36 -3.21 22.73
N VAL A 377 23.37 -4.53 22.96
CA VAL A 377 24.55 -5.36 22.70
C VAL A 377 24.97 -5.32 21.25
N ALA A 378 23.99 -5.48 20.34
CA ALA A 378 24.25 -5.44 18.90
C ALA A 378 24.69 -4.03 18.43
N ALA A 379 24.09 -2.97 18.96
CA ALA A 379 24.45 -1.59 18.63
C ALA A 379 25.86 -1.26 19.16
N ALA A 380 26.20 -1.66 20.38
CA ALA A 380 27.52 -1.45 20.95
C ALA A 380 28.60 -2.17 20.13
N ALA A 381 28.36 -3.43 19.75
CA ALA A 381 29.31 -4.18 18.93
C ALA A 381 29.44 -3.60 17.51
N GLY A 382 28.32 -3.20 16.89
CA GLY A 382 28.34 -2.52 15.60
C GLY A 382 29.08 -1.18 15.64
N LEU A 383 28.84 -0.39 16.69
CA LEU A 383 29.50 0.90 16.91
C LEU A 383 31.02 0.72 17.10
N LEU A 384 31.43 -0.23 17.95
CA LEU A 384 32.85 -0.53 18.15
C LEU A 384 33.55 -0.95 16.86
N ALA A 385 32.85 -1.69 16.01
CA ALA A 385 33.39 -2.12 14.72
C ALA A 385 33.53 -0.98 13.69
N THR A 386 32.75 0.09 13.82
CA THR A 386 32.67 1.17 12.83
C THR A 386 33.03 2.55 13.38
N ILE A 387 33.56 2.61 14.59
CA ILE A 387 33.83 3.87 15.32
C ILE A 387 34.74 4.83 14.54
N ASP A 388 35.75 4.28 13.83
CA ASP A 388 36.72 5.09 13.08
C ASP A 388 36.19 5.65 11.76
N ILE A 389 35.02 5.18 11.33
CA ILE A 389 34.38 5.58 10.05
C ILE A 389 33.00 6.22 10.27
N LEU A 390 32.66 6.51 11.53
CA LEU A 390 31.39 7.15 11.89
C LEU A 390 31.38 8.63 11.48
N GLY A 391 30.26 9.04 10.88
CA GLY A 391 30.03 10.42 10.49
C GLY A 391 30.55 10.78 9.11
N SER A 392 31.22 9.85 8.42
CA SER A 392 31.77 10.03 7.08
C SER A 392 30.92 9.33 6.04
N GLU A 393 30.93 9.82 4.82
CA GLU A 393 30.48 9.05 3.67
C GLU A 393 31.49 7.94 3.40
N LEU A 394 30.97 6.71 3.19
CA LEU A 394 31.79 5.51 3.04
C LEU A 394 31.87 5.12 1.57
N THR A 395 33.01 4.59 1.19
CA THR A 395 33.25 3.97 -0.11
C THR A 395 34.04 2.68 0.04
N GLY A 396 33.92 1.79 -0.93
CA GLY A 396 34.64 0.51 -0.96
C GLY A 396 33.74 -0.70 -1.05
N GLY A 397 34.27 -1.78 -1.61
CA GLY A 397 33.49 -2.97 -1.85
C GLY A 397 32.29 -2.70 -2.75
N GLY A 398 31.09 -3.03 -2.29
CA GLY A 398 29.83 -2.80 -2.98
C GLY A 398 29.28 -1.35 -2.84
N LEU A 399 29.87 -0.54 -1.98
CA LEU A 399 29.43 0.82 -1.67
C LEU A 399 30.28 1.84 -2.40
N LEU A 400 29.62 2.73 -3.11
CA LEU A 400 30.23 3.88 -3.76
C LEU A 400 29.68 5.18 -3.13
N ARG A 401 30.45 6.25 -3.23
CA ARG A 401 29.97 7.59 -2.93
C ARG A 401 28.80 7.96 -3.84
N ASP A 402 27.96 8.86 -3.41
CA ASP A 402 26.88 9.36 -4.25
C ASP A 402 26.31 10.66 -3.73
N SER A 403 26.24 11.63 -4.61
CA SER A 403 25.75 12.98 -4.30
C SER A 403 24.26 13.18 -4.57
N TRP A 404 23.59 12.20 -5.16
CA TRP A 404 22.17 12.31 -5.54
C TRP A 404 21.26 12.45 -4.33
N THR A 405 20.30 13.37 -4.48
CA THR A 405 19.23 13.65 -3.52
C THR A 405 17.94 12.96 -3.90
N PHE A 406 16.90 13.15 -3.09
CA PHE A 406 15.53 12.70 -3.44
C PHE A 406 15.06 13.25 -4.80
N GLY A 407 15.39 14.52 -5.10
CA GLY A 407 15.00 15.18 -6.35
C GLY A 407 15.61 14.48 -7.57
N ASP A 408 16.90 14.15 -7.51
CA ASP A 408 17.65 13.51 -8.60
C ASP A 408 17.13 12.09 -8.85
N LEU A 409 16.88 11.32 -7.77
CA LEU A 409 16.28 9.98 -7.87
C LEU A 409 14.86 10.00 -8.46
N ALA A 410 14.04 10.98 -8.07
CA ALA A 410 12.68 11.12 -8.59
C ALA A 410 12.71 11.51 -10.08
N HIS A 411 13.62 12.39 -10.48
CA HIS A 411 13.80 12.79 -11.88
C HIS A 411 14.25 11.60 -12.74
N SER A 412 15.26 10.86 -12.29
CA SER A 412 15.76 9.68 -13.00
C SER A 412 14.68 8.58 -13.13
N ALA A 413 13.87 8.38 -12.08
CA ALA A 413 12.77 7.42 -12.12
C ALA A 413 11.71 7.77 -13.18
N ALA A 414 11.51 9.07 -13.47
CA ALA A 414 10.55 9.53 -14.48
C ALA A 414 11.05 9.32 -15.91
N HIS A 415 12.36 9.40 -16.15
CA HIS A 415 12.93 9.39 -17.49
C HIS A 415 13.48 8.02 -17.92
N ALA A 416 13.80 7.12 -16.99
CA ALA A 416 14.40 5.81 -17.24
C ALA A 416 15.72 5.85 -18.06
N TRP A 417 16.48 6.93 -17.89
CA TRP A 417 17.82 7.09 -18.43
C TRP A 417 18.85 7.10 -17.31
N LEU A 418 19.85 6.23 -17.39
CA LEU A 418 20.92 6.13 -16.43
C LEU A 418 22.14 6.90 -16.93
N PRO A 419 22.54 7.99 -16.28
CA PRO A 419 23.72 8.75 -16.67
C PRO A 419 25.01 8.05 -16.16
N SER A 420 25.37 6.93 -16.77
CA SER A 420 26.60 6.15 -16.49
C SER A 420 27.43 6.02 -17.74
N GLY A 421 28.70 6.34 -17.67
CA GLY A 421 29.59 6.34 -18.87
C GLY A 421 28.99 7.20 -20.01
N ASP A 422 28.74 6.63 -21.19
CA ASP A 422 28.09 7.30 -22.32
C ASP A 422 26.55 7.25 -22.27
N GLY A 423 26.00 6.98 -21.08
CA GLY A 423 24.56 6.89 -20.86
C GLY A 423 23.96 5.55 -21.27
N LEU A 424 22.86 5.20 -20.66
CA LEU A 424 22.18 3.92 -20.88
C LEU A 424 20.65 4.08 -20.71
N ALA A 425 19.89 3.52 -21.66
CA ALA A 425 18.43 3.44 -21.55
C ALA A 425 18.03 2.37 -20.52
N ALA A 426 18.24 2.65 -19.25
CA ALA A 426 17.95 1.79 -18.13
C ALA A 426 17.42 2.60 -16.95
N PRO A 427 16.56 2.01 -16.11
CA PRO A 427 16.16 2.65 -14.87
C PRO A 427 17.28 2.57 -13.83
N VAL A 428 17.30 3.53 -12.91
CA VAL A 428 18.00 3.37 -11.64
C VAL A 428 17.39 2.21 -10.85
N ASP A 429 18.20 1.52 -10.07
CA ASP A 429 17.74 0.36 -9.31
C ASP A 429 16.54 0.67 -8.41
N ALA A 430 15.53 -0.19 -8.48
CA ALA A 430 14.26 -0.02 -7.77
C ALA A 430 14.42 0.15 -6.25
N LEU A 431 15.49 -0.40 -5.65
CA LEU A 431 15.77 -0.24 -4.22
C LEU A 431 15.98 1.23 -3.85
N TRP A 432 16.78 1.95 -4.63
CA TRP A 432 17.09 3.35 -4.36
C TRP A 432 15.86 4.24 -4.54
N ILE A 433 15.01 3.93 -5.53
CA ILE A 433 13.73 4.63 -5.74
C ILE A 433 12.78 4.38 -4.57
N LEU A 434 12.68 3.16 -4.06
CA LEU A 434 11.84 2.84 -2.88
C LEU A 434 12.38 3.49 -1.60
N LEU A 435 13.68 3.71 -1.49
CA LEU A 435 14.31 4.37 -0.35
C LEU A 435 14.33 5.90 -0.50
N ALA A 436 14.10 6.46 -1.69
CA ALA A 436 14.13 7.88 -1.96
C ALA A 436 13.27 8.73 -1.00
N PRO A 437 12.03 8.35 -0.60
CA PRO A 437 11.26 9.11 0.38
C PRO A 437 11.95 9.24 1.74
N PHE A 438 12.73 8.24 2.16
CA PHE A 438 13.48 8.29 3.42
C PHE A 438 14.73 9.18 3.28
N ILE A 439 15.39 9.15 2.12
CA ILE A 439 16.48 10.06 1.77
C ILE A 439 15.98 11.51 1.84
N GLY A 440 14.82 11.80 1.22
CA GLY A 440 14.21 13.13 1.28
C GLY A 440 13.78 13.55 2.70
N LEU A 441 13.26 12.62 3.50
CA LEU A 441 12.87 12.90 4.89
C LEU A 441 14.06 13.24 5.78
N THR A 442 15.21 12.59 5.55
CA THR A 442 16.44 12.84 6.32
C THR A 442 17.27 14.01 5.76
N GLY A 443 16.99 14.47 4.54
CA GLY A 443 17.78 15.49 3.84
C GLY A 443 19.20 15.02 3.47
N SER A 444 19.40 13.69 3.40
CA SER A 444 20.69 13.07 3.10
C SER A 444 20.89 12.87 1.59
N THR A 445 22.11 12.55 1.19
CA THR A 445 22.41 12.03 -0.14
C THR A 445 22.25 10.51 -0.18
N LEU A 446 22.18 9.92 -1.38
CA LEU A 446 22.09 8.47 -1.56
C LEU A 446 23.29 7.75 -0.93
N GLY A 447 24.52 8.27 -1.14
CA GLY A 447 25.75 7.69 -0.59
C GLY A 447 25.78 7.71 0.94
N SER A 448 25.46 8.85 1.55
CA SER A 448 25.40 8.96 3.02
C SER A 448 24.28 8.11 3.63
N PHE A 449 23.13 7.98 2.96
CA PHE A 449 22.03 7.13 3.40
C PHE A 449 22.39 5.64 3.30
N ALA A 450 23.02 5.22 2.21
CA ALA A 450 23.51 3.85 2.05
C ALA A 450 24.60 3.51 3.08
N SER A 451 25.50 4.43 3.39
CA SER A 451 26.49 4.31 4.46
C SER A 451 25.82 4.10 5.83
N ALA A 452 24.79 4.89 6.14
CA ALA A 452 24.03 4.75 7.38
C ALA A 452 23.31 3.39 7.49
N ILE A 453 22.80 2.84 6.38
CA ILE A 453 22.22 1.48 6.33
C ILE A 453 23.27 0.44 6.72
N VAL A 454 24.46 0.52 6.13
CA VAL A 454 25.55 -0.44 6.39
C VAL A 454 25.97 -0.39 7.84
N VAL A 455 26.24 0.79 8.37
CA VAL A 455 26.69 1.01 9.77
C VAL A 455 25.62 0.55 10.78
N SER A 456 24.35 0.88 10.53
CA SER A 456 23.25 0.54 11.45
C SER A 456 22.75 -0.91 11.29
N GLY A 457 23.21 -1.64 10.29
CA GLY A 457 22.71 -2.95 9.88
C GLY A 457 22.65 -3.98 11.02
N VAL A 458 23.70 -4.04 11.87
CA VAL A 458 23.79 -4.98 12.99
C VAL A 458 22.73 -4.68 14.06
N ALA A 459 22.59 -3.41 14.45
CA ALA A 459 21.60 -2.97 15.43
C ALA A 459 20.15 -3.16 14.94
N LEU A 460 19.90 -2.78 13.68
CA LEU A 460 18.60 -2.96 13.04
C LEU A 460 18.23 -4.44 12.91
N SER A 461 19.19 -5.31 12.62
CA SER A 461 18.97 -6.76 12.53
C SER A 461 18.61 -7.37 13.89
N ALA A 462 19.20 -6.91 14.98
CA ALA A 462 18.80 -7.32 16.33
C ALA A 462 17.36 -6.90 16.64
N LEU A 463 16.99 -5.66 16.32
CA LEU A 463 15.64 -5.15 16.53
C LEU A 463 14.60 -5.94 15.71
N THR A 464 14.85 -6.09 14.42
CA THR A 464 13.90 -6.79 13.51
C THR A 464 13.84 -8.28 13.80
N GLY A 465 14.94 -8.92 14.16
CA GLY A 465 14.99 -10.30 14.63
C GLY A 465 14.16 -10.49 15.90
N PHE A 466 14.34 -9.63 16.91
CA PHE A 466 13.55 -9.68 18.14
C PHE A 466 12.06 -9.49 17.90
N LEU A 467 11.67 -8.59 16.99
CA LEU A 467 10.28 -8.36 16.61
C LEU A 467 9.73 -9.51 15.74
N GLY A 468 10.54 -10.04 14.83
CA GLY A 468 10.19 -11.10 13.89
C GLY A 468 9.95 -12.43 14.58
N PHE A 469 10.87 -12.86 15.43
CA PHE A 469 10.80 -14.16 16.13
C PHE A 469 9.68 -14.27 17.17
N ARG A 470 8.94 -13.19 17.44
CA ARG A 470 7.73 -13.25 18.25
C ARG A 470 6.71 -14.27 17.74
N VAL A 471 6.71 -14.59 16.45
CA VAL A 471 5.77 -15.54 15.85
C VAL A 471 6.16 -17.01 16.16
N LEU A 472 7.40 -17.24 16.55
CA LEU A 472 7.98 -18.56 16.83
C LEU A 472 7.94 -18.92 18.31
N THR A 473 8.18 -17.93 19.20
CA THR A 473 8.24 -18.16 20.66
C THR A 473 7.70 -16.97 21.44
N ASN A 474 7.10 -17.27 22.60
CA ASN A 474 6.68 -16.27 23.58
C ASN A 474 7.76 -15.98 24.64
N SER A 475 8.83 -16.76 24.70
CA SER A 475 9.94 -16.56 25.63
C SER A 475 10.81 -15.35 25.22
N PRO A 476 10.89 -14.27 26.05
CA PRO A 476 11.71 -13.12 25.73
C PRO A 476 13.21 -13.44 25.61
N GLN A 477 13.69 -14.39 26.42
CA GLN A 477 15.11 -14.83 26.43
C GLN A 477 15.47 -15.51 25.11
N VAL A 478 14.68 -16.51 24.69
CA VAL A 478 14.89 -17.25 23.43
C VAL A 478 14.83 -16.30 22.23
N ARG A 479 13.91 -15.32 22.29
CA ARG A 479 13.84 -14.28 21.26
C ARG A 479 15.07 -13.39 21.21
N ALA A 480 15.61 -13.01 22.37
CA ALA A 480 16.82 -12.19 22.45
C ALA A 480 18.04 -12.94 21.91
N LEU A 481 18.21 -14.21 22.29
CA LEU A 481 19.28 -15.07 21.74
C LEU A 481 19.14 -15.24 20.23
N GLY A 482 17.95 -15.53 19.73
CA GLY A 482 17.71 -15.62 18.29
C GLY A 482 17.99 -14.30 17.56
N ALA A 483 17.64 -13.16 18.18
CA ALA A 483 17.89 -11.84 17.63
C ALA A 483 19.38 -11.49 17.58
N LEU A 484 20.13 -11.84 18.60
CA LEU A 484 21.59 -11.70 18.62
C LEU A 484 22.24 -12.63 17.58
N GLY A 485 21.82 -13.91 17.52
CA GLY A 485 22.27 -14.81 16.47
C GLY A 485 22.00 -14.28 15.06
N TRP A 486 20.86 -13.60 14.85
CA TRP A 486 20.55 -12.95 13.59
C TRP A 486 21.40 -11.71 13.31
N ALA A 487 21.60 -10.86 14.32
CA ALA A 487 22.41 -9.65 14.21
C ALA A 487 23.90 -9.93 13.94
N PHE A 488 24.39 -11.06 14.40
CA PHE A 488 25.78 -11.51 14.19
C PHE A 488 25.88 -12.66 13.17
N ALA A 489 24.87 -12.82 12.32
CA ALA A 489 24.89 -13.80 11.25
C ALA A 489 26.08 -13.57 10.30
N PRO A 490 26.86 -14.60 9.91
CA PRO A 490 28.01 -14.43 9.03
C PRO A 490 27.69 -13.70 7.73
N PRO A 491 26.55 -13.96 7.05
CA PRO A 491 26.22 -13.25 5.81
C PRO A 491 25.92 -11.76 6.01
N LEU A 492 25.41 -11.35 7.19
CA LEU A 492 25.23 -9.93 7.50
C LEU A 492 26.58 -9.25 7.71
N LEU A 493 27.44 -9.86 8.54
CA LEU A 493 28.74 -9.29 8.85
C LEU A 493 29.60 -9.15 7.60
N ALA A 494 29.53 -10.14 6.69
CA ALA A 494 30.17 -10.04 5.38
C ALA A 494 29.57 -8.93 4.50
N ALA A 495 28.25 -8.73 4.52
CA ALA A 495 27.60 -7.65 3.80
C ALA A 495 28.01 -6.26 4.34
N VAL A 496 28.10 -6.12 5.66
CA VAL A 496 28.56 -4.90 6.33
C VAL A 496 30.04 -4.63 5.98
N SER A 497 30.93 -5.63 6.13
CA SER A 497 32.37 -5.46 5.86
C SER A 497 32.68 -5.19 4.39
N SER A 498 31.87 -5.69 3.47
CA SER A 498 32.01 -5.46 2.03
C SER A 498 31.16 -4.29 1.49
N GLY A 499 30.47 -3.54 2.33
CA GLY A 499 29.66 -2.38 1.92
C GLY A 499 28.40 -2.74 1.09
N HIS A 500 27.87 -3.93 1.24
CA HIS A 500 26.77 -4.41 0.41
C HIS A 500 25.40 -3.98 0.98
N ALA A 501 25.05 -2.69 0.82
CA ALA A 501 23.86 -2.08 1.43
C ALA A 501 22.55 -2.83 1.07
N ALA A 502 22.38 -3.30 -0.16
CA ALA A 502 21.20 -4.05 -0.58
C ALA A 502 21.04 -5.37 0.21
N ALA A 503 22.13 -6.10 0.44
CA ALA A 503 22.10 -7.32 1.25
C ALA A 503 21.77 -7.03 2.72
N VAL A 504 22.27 -5.92 3.27
CA VAL A 504 21.91 -5.46 4.62
C VAL A 504 20.42 -5.16 4.72
N VAL A 505 19.84 -4.41 3.76
CA VAL A 505 18.38 -4.13 3.72
C VAL A 505 17.59 -5.43 3.69
N TRP A 506 17.95 -6.36 2.82
CA TRP A 506 17.28 -7.65 2.71
C TRP A 506 17.32 -8.41 4.03
N HIS A 507 18.49 -8.50 4.65
CA HIS A 507 18.71 -9.19 5.92
C HIS A 507 17.87 -8.58 7.05
N VAL A 508 17.90 -7.26 7.18
CA VAL A 508 17.12 -6.52 8.21
C VAL A 508 15.62 -6.79 8.06
N LEU A 509 15.10 -6.84 6.85
CA LEU A 509 13.66 -6.98 6.61
C LEU A 509 13.14 -8.43 6.70
N ALA A 510 14.00 -9.43 6.50
CA ALA A 510 13.62 -10.84 6.41
C ALA A 510 12.84 -11.38 7.63
N PRO A 511 13.22 -11.12 8.91
CA PRO A 511 12.45 -11.60 10.06
C PRO A 511 11.06 -10.96 10.16
N LEU A 512 10.92 -9.70 9.73
CA LEU A 512 9.63 -9.01 9.72
C LEU A 512 8.72 -9.55 8.63
N ALA A 513 9.27 -9.84 7.44
CA ALA A 513 8.57 -10.47 6.33
C ALA A 513 8.07 -11.87 6.72
N LEU A 514 8.94 -12.68 7.33
CA LEU A 514 8.57 -13.98 7.88
C LEU A 514 7.41 -13.86 8.87
N ARG A 515 7.51 -12.96 9.84
CA ARG A 515 6.44 -12.74 10.82
C ARG A 515 5.14 -12.33 10.15
N ALA A 516 5.18 -11.36 9.24
CA ALA A 516 3.99 -10.86 8.55
C ALA A 516 3.33 -11.97 7.73
N ALA A 517 4.11 -12.78 6.99
CA ALA A 517 3.64 -13.92 6.22
C ALA A 517 3.02 -15.00 7.11
N VAL A 518 3.68 -15.38 8.22
CA VAL A 518 3.15 -16.41 9.16
C VAL A 518 1.89 -15.91 9.86
N VAL A 519 1.81 -14.64 10.28
CA VAL A 519 0.59 -14.07 10.86
C VAL A 519 -0.54 -14.06 9.83
N ALA A 520 -0.27 -13.61 8.59
CA ALA A 520 -1.24 -13.65 7.50
C ALA A 520 -1.73 -15.08 7.24
N TRP A 521 -0.80 -16.06 7.24
CA TRP A 521 -1.10 -17.47 7.06
C TRP A 521 -1.99 -18.02 8.17
N ARG A 522 -1.67 -17.76 9.45
CA ARG A 522 -2.40 -18.30 10.61
C ARG A 522 -3.78 -17.65 10.80
N THR A 523 -3.87 -16.34 10.56
CA THR A 523 -5.06 -15.54 10.93
C THR A 523 -5.93 -15.09 9.75
N GLY A 524 -5.44 -15.20 8.51
CA GLY A 524 -6.09 -14.61 7.34
C GLY A 524 -6.13 -13.06 7.37
N SER A 525 -5.27 -12.44 8.16
CA SER A 525 -5.23 -10.99 8.37
C SER A 525 -4.76 -10.24 7.12
N VAL A 526 -5.64 -9.42 6.54
CA VAL A 526 -5.29 -8.54 5.40
C VAL A 526 -4.17 -7.54 5.75
N PRO A 527 -4.15 -6.90 6.94
CA PRO A 527 -3.01 -6.06 7.34
C PRO A 527 -1.67 -6.79 7.36
N ALA A 528 -1.66 -8.01 7.88
CA ALA A 528 -0.43 -8.80 7.91
C ALA A 528 0.02 -9.18 6.49
N LEU A 529 -0.92 -9.52 5.61
CA LEU A 529 -0.63 -9.80 4.21
C LEU A 529 -0.13 -8.56 3.46
N GLY A 530 -0.76 -7.40 3.68
CA GLY A 530 -0.31 -6.13 3.11
C GLY A 530 1.08 -5.73 3.61
N SER A 531 1.36 -5.95 4.90
CA SER A 531 2.70 -5.72 5.45
C SER A 531 3.74 -6.66 4.84
N ALA A 532 3.39 -7.95 4.66
CA ALA A 532 4.26 -8.92 3.98
C ALA A 532 4.54 -8.50 2.53
N ALA A 533 3.52 -8.02 1.80
CA ALA A 533 3.67 -7.57 0.43
C ALA A 533 4.61 -6.36 0.29
N ILE A 534 4.51 -5.38 1.20
CA ILE A 534 5.42 -4.23 1.23
C ILE A 534 6.86 -4.69 1.52
N LEU A 535 7.05 -5.50 2.57
CA LEU A 535 8.38 -5.98 2.95
C LEU A 535 9.02 -6.79 1.82
N LEU A 536 8.24 -7.66 1.16
CA LEU A 536 8.70 -8.41 -0.01
C LEU A 536 9.01 -7.51 -1.21
N ALA A 537 8.32 -6.37 -1.38
CA ALA A 537 8.66 -5.40 -2.42
C ALA A 537 10.06 -4.80 -2.22
N TYR A 538 10.38 -4.34 -1.00
CA TYR A 538 11.73 -3.87 -0.67
C TYR A 538 12.78 -4.98 -0.79
N MET A 539 12.46 -6.19 -0.32
CA MET A 539 13.37 -7.33 -0.42
C MET A 539 13.60 -7.75 -1.87
N SER A 540 12.57 -7.70 -2.73
CA SER A 540 12.70 -8.00 -4.16
C SER A 540 13.47 -6.91 -4.91
N ALA A 541 13.33 -5.65 -4.49
CA ALA A 541 14.12 -4.55 -5.02
C ALA A 541 15.61 -4.65 -4.63
N ALA A 542 15.90 -5.18 -3.43
CA ALA A 542 17.26 -5.49 -2.99
C ALA A 542 17.84 -6.75 -3.63
N ALA A 543 16.99 -7.72 -3.96
CA ALA A 543 17.38 -8.97 -4.66
C ALA A 543 16.18 -9.50 -5.46
N PRO A 544 16.15 -9.33 -6.78
CA PRO A 544 15.03 -9.71 -7.64
C PRO A 544 14.61 -11.18 -7.51
N ALA A 545 15.53 -12.08 -7.17
CA ALA A 545 15.23 -13.49 -6.90
C ALA A 545 14.18 -13.70 -5.78
N THR A 546 14.01 -12.73 -4.86
CA THR A 546 12.98 -12.79 -3.81
C THR A 546 11.55 -12.81 -4.39
N LEU A 547 11.37 -12.35 -5.63
CA LEU A 547 10.09 -12.38 -6.31
C LEU A 547 9.57 -13.82 -6.51
N ALA A 548 10.46 -14.77 -6.78
CA ALA A 548 10.07 -16.18 -6.99
C ALA A 548 9.41 -16.80 -5.74
N PRO A 549 10.01 -16.78 -4.54
CA PRO A 549 9.33 -17.27 -3.33
C PRO A 549 8.07 -16.47 -2.98
N ALA A 550 7.99 -15.18 -3.30
CA ALA A 550 6.79 -14.38 -3.09
C ALA A 550 5.63 -14.87 -3.99
N ILE A 551 5.89 -15.19 -5.26
CA ILE A 551 4.92 -15.77 -6.19
C ILE A 551 4.49 -17.16 -5.72
N VAL A 552 5.45 -18.02 -5.35
CA VAL A 552 5.15 -19.37 -4.85
C VAL A 552 4.25 -19.30 -3.62
N LEU A 553 4.55 -18.43 -2.66
CA LEU A 553 3.74 -18.25 -1.46
C LEU A 553 2.33 -17.73 -1.79
N ALA A 554 2.21 -16.85 -2.78
CA ALA A 554 0.91 -16.35 -3.25
C ALA A 554 0.08 -17.46 -3.87
N VAL A 555 0.66 -18.28 -4.74
CA VAL A 555 0.01 -19.42 -5.40
C VAL A 555 -0.42 -20.47 -4.37
N VAL A 556 0.49 -20.87 -3.48
CA VAL A 556 0.18 -21.83 -2.40
C VAL A 556 -0.94 -21.29 -1.52
N GLY A 557 -0.90 -20.00 -1.13
CA GLY A 557 -1.95 -19.37 -0.34
C GLY A 557 -3.29 -19.32 -1.06
N PHE A 558 -3.30 -19.09 -2.37
CA PHE A 558 -4.51 -19.08 -3.18
C PHE A 558 -5.17 -20.46 -3.25
N PHE A 559 -4.40 -21.53 -3.45
CA PHE A 559 -4.96 -22.88 -3.58
C PHE A 559 -5.30 -23.54 -2.25
N THR A 560 -4.52 -23.30 -1.19
CA THR A 560 -4.70 -24.01 0.09
C THR A 560 -5.67 -23.32 1.04
N ARG A 561 -6.03 -22.04 0.82
CA ARG A 561 -6.90 -21.28 1.70
C ARG A 561 -8.31 -21.15 1.16
N SER A 562 -9.33 -21.65 1.90
CA SER A 562 -10.73 -21.52 1.53
C SER A 562 -11.28 -20.11 1.73
N LYS A 563 -10.94 -19.46 2.84
CA LYS A 563 -11.37 -18.08 3.14
C LYS A 563 -10.29 -17.06 2.77
N GLY A 564 -10.66 -16.08 1.95
CA GLY A 564 -9.78 -14.98 1.58
C GLY A 564 -8.67 -15.34 0.58
N ARG A 565 -8.80 -16.47 -0.16
CA ARG A 565 -7.80 -16.95 -1.12
C ARG A 565 -7.34 -15.88 -2.13
N ARG A 566 -8.27 -15.05 -2.63
CA ARG A 566 -7.94 -13.99 -3.61
C ARG A 566 -6.99 -12.92 -3.05
N HIS A 567 -6.96 -12.71 -1.74
CA HIS A 567 -6.05 -11.72 -1.16
C HIS A 567 -4.58 -12.13 -1.28
N TRP A 568 -4.27 -13.44 -1.38
CA TRP A 568 -2.90 -13.93 -1.54
C TRP A 568 -2.28 -13.52 -2.87
N LEU A 569 -3.09 -13.33 -3.92
CA LEU A 569 -2.63 -12.82 -5.22
C LEU A 569 -2.07 -11.38 -5.13
N TRP A 570 -2.41 -10.65 -4.05
CA TRP A 570 -1.87 -9.32 -3.79
C TRP A 570 -0.38 -9.35 -3.38
N LEU A 571 0.10 -10.48 -2.85
CA LEU A 571 1.42 -10.58 -2.24
C LEU A 571 2.58 -10.17 -3.18
N PRO A 572 2.70 -10.65 -4.44
CA PRO A 572 3.76 -10.24 -5.35
C PRO A 572 3.51 -8.90 -6.07
N ILE A 573 2.28 -8.36 -6.06
CA ILE A 573 1.93 -7.20 -6.88
C ILE A 573 2.78 -5.96 -6.57
N PRO A 574 3.02 -5.56 -5.30
CA PRO A 574 3.88 -4.41 -5.02
C PRO A 574 5.34 -4.63 -5.46
N ALA A 575 5.85 -5.86 -5.36
CA ALA A 575 7.19 -6.20 -5.84
C ALA A 575 7.29 -6.14 -7.37
N LEU A 576 6.30 -6.68 -8.08
CA LEU A 576 6.21 -6.59 -9.54
C LEU A 576 6.10 -5.15 -10.01
N ALA A 577 5.30 -4.33 -9.35
CA ALA A 577 5.16 -2.91 -9.68
C ALA A 577 6.48 -2.16 -9.49
N ALA A 578 7.18 -2.40 -8.37
CA ALA A 578 8.47 -1.77 -8.10
C ALA A 578 9.54 -2.16 -9.12
N LEU A 579 9.60 -3.44 -9.48
CA LEU A 579 10.59 -3.98 -10.42
C LEU A 579 10.19 -3.83 -11.89
N ALA A 580 8.98 -3.37 -12.22
CA ALA A 580 8.48 -3.37 -13.60
C ALA A 580 9.42 -2.68 -14.61
N PRO A 581 10.02 -1.50 -14.35
CA PRO A 581 10.98 -0.88 -15.26
C PRO A 581 12.24 -1.73 -15.42
N THR A 582 12.77 -2.25 -14.31
CA THR A 582 13.99 -3.11 -14.30
C THR A 582 13.74 -4.42 -15.05
N LEU A 583 12.60 -5.06 -14.83
CA LEU A 583 12.23 -6.30 -15.54
C LEU A 583 12.07 -6.06 -17.03
N ARG A 584 11.43 -4.96 -17.43
CA ARG A 584 11.30 -4.58 -18.85
C ARG A 584 12.68 -4.38 -19.51
N ALA A 585 13.56 -3.63 -18.85
CA ALA A 585 14.90 -3.40 -19.36
C ALA A 585 15.72 -4.71 -19.46
N ALA A 586 15.63 -5.56 -18.43
CA ALA A 586 16.29 -6.85 -18.42
C ALA A 586 15.77 -7.81 -19.52
N LEU A 587 14.47 -7.81 -19.81
CA LEU A 587 13.88 -8.63 -20.88
C LEU A 587 14.38 -8.22 -22.27
N ASN A 588 14.86 -7.01 -22.44
CA ASN A 588 15.46 -6.50 -23.68
C ASN A 588 16.99 -6.80 -23.75
N SER A 589 17.58 -7.43 -22.74
CA SER A 589 18.98 -7.81 -22.71
C SER A 589 19.21 -9.25 -23.21
N ASP A 590 20.44 -9.58 -23.57
CA ASP A 590 20.80 -10.93 -24.05
C ASP A 590 20.68 -12.03 -22.99
N ALA A 591 20.70 -11.67 -21.71
CA ALA A 591 20.72 -12.63 -20.62
C ALA A 591 19.84 -12.20 -19.43
N PRO A 592 18.50 -12.09 -19.61
CA PRO A 592 17.58 -11.56 -18.59
C PRO A 592 17.58 -12.34 -17.27
N TRP A 593 17.91 -13.63 -17.29
CA TRP A 593 18.00 -14.47 -16.07
C TRP A 593 19.10 -14.03 -15.11
N ARG A 594 20.16 -13.35 -15.60
CA ARG A 594 21.25 -12.82 -14.75
C ARG A 594 20.72 -11.80 -13.74
N LEU A 595 19.61 -11.12 -14.04
CA LEU A 595 18.97 -10.21 -13.10
C LEU A 595 18.68 -10.87 -11.75
N PHE A 596 18.28 -12.16 -11.73
CA PHE A 596 17.97 -12.86 -10.48
C PHE A 596 19.18 -13.18 -9.60
N ALA A 597 20.39 -13.12 -10.16
CA ALA A 597 21.64 -13.23 -9.39
C ALA A 597 22.26 -11.87 -9.06
N SER A 598 21.76 -10.80 -9.68
CA SER A 598 22.28 -9.43 -9.50
C SER A 598 21.65 -8.77 -8.26
N THR A 599 22.36 -7.81 -7.70
CA THR A 599 21.93 -6.99 -6.56
C THR A 599 22.38 -5.53 -6.81
N PRO A 600 21.62 -4.53 -6.32
CA PRO A 600 22.01 -3.13 -6.42
C PRO A 600 23.38 -2.85 -5.79
N GLY A 601 24.15 -1.98 -6.42
CA GLY A 601 25.50 -1.61 -6.01
C GLY A 601 26.59 -2.26 -6.87
N GLN A 602 27.84 -1.90 -6.59
CA GLN A 602 28.98 -2.44 -7.32
C GLN A 602 29.11 -3.95 -7.07
N PRO A 603 29.33 -4.78 -8.11
CA PRO A 603 29.63 -6.19 -7.91
C PRO A 603 30.86 -6.39 -7.04
N VAL A 604 30.76 -7.28 -6.07
CA VAL A 604 31.87 -7.60 -5.16
C VAL A 604 32.46 -8.93 -5.55
N SER A 605 33.78 -8.95 -5.76
CA SER A 605 34.51 -10.19 -6.01
C SER A 605 34.69 -10.96 -4.72
N ALA A 606 34.14 -12.17 -4.62
CA ALA A 606 34.79 -13.31 -3.95
C ALA A 606 33.84 -14.53 -4.06
N ALA A 607 34.25 -15.56 -4.81
CA ALA A 607 33.59 -16.83 -4.65
C ALA A 607 33.98 -17.42 -3.28
N PRO A 608 33.02 -17.71 -2.39
CA PRO A 608 33.33 -18.36 -1.13
C PRO A 608 33.88 -19.77 -1.39
N SER A 609 34.78 -20.23 -0.52
CA SER A 609 35.20 -21.63 -0.52
C SER A 609 34.01 -22.56 -0.20
N LYS A 610 34.09 -23.85 -0.50
CA LYS A 610 33.06 -24.82 -0.10
C LYS A 610 32.79 -24.81 1.41
N ILE A 611 33.85 -24.62 2.18
CA ILE A 611 33.78 -24.50 3.65
C ILE A 611 33.09 -23.20 4.04
N GLY A 612 33.36 -22.09 3.34
CA GLY A 612 32.67 -20.80 3.52
C GLY A 612 31.17 -20.89 3.33
N LEU A 613 30.72 -21.64 2.32
CA LEU A 613 29.27 -21.88 2.12
C LEU A 613 28.63 -22.65 3.29
N LEU A 614 29.33 -23.64 3.84
CA LEU A 614 28.85 -24.42 5.01
C LEU A 614 28.85 -23.58 6.28
N SER A 615 29.81 -22.67 6.44
CA SER A 615 29.87 -21.72 7.55
C SER A 615 29.02 -20.45 7.36
N PHE A 616 28.20 -20.41 6.32
CA PHE A 616 27.36 -19.26 5.95
C PHE A 616 28.14 -17.98 5.61
N SER A 617 29.43 -18.08 5.28
CA SER A 617 30.24 -16.93 4.88
C SER A 617 30.24 -16.76 3.35
N PRO A 618 29.74 -15.63 2.82
CA PRO A 618 29.71 -15.36 1.37
C PRO A 618 31.05 -14.85 0.83
N THR A 619 32.03 -14.55 1.72
CA THR A 619 33.34 -14.02 1.32
C THR A 619 34.45 -14.80 1.99
N SER A 620 35.63 -14.80 1.37
CA SER A 620 36.84 -15.38 1.96
C SER A 620 37.44 -14.53 3.09
N THR A 621 36.91 -13.34 3.32
CA THR A 621 37.47 -12.34 4.26
C THR A 621 37.32 -12.68 5.74
N VAL A 622 36.56 -13.70 6.11
CA VAL A 622 36.48 -14.21 7.50
C VAL A 622 37.51 -15.30 7.76
N GLN A 623 38.25 -15.71 6.76
CA GLN A 623 39.20 -16.81 6.81
C GLN A 623 40.64 -16.27 6.79
N ALA A 624 41.15 -15.90 7.96
CA ALA A 624 42.59 -15.82 8.13
C ALA A 624 43.11 -17.27 8.40
N PRO A 625 43.84 -17.91 7.47
CA PRO A 625 44.23 -19.30 7.61
C PRO A 625 45.07 -19.53 8.89
N GLY A 626 44.72 -20.58 9.66
CA GLY A 626 45.48 -20.99 10.81
C GLY A 626 45.27 -20.21 12.09
N THR A 627 44.25 -19.37 12.16
CA THR A 627 43.94 -18.57 13.37
C THR A 627 42.80 -19.16 14.22
N VAL A 628 42.76 -18.80 15.50
CA VAL A 628 41.63 -19.12 16.41
C VAL A 628 40.32 -18.61 15.83
N LEU A 629 40.35 -17.50 15.07
CA LEU A 629 39.21 -16.89 14.41
C LEU A 629 38.63 -17.82 13.32
N GLU A 630 39.45 -18.46 12.52
CA GLU A 630 39.03 -19.44 11.52
C GLU A 630 38.34 -20.63 12.19
N ALA A 631 38.94 -21.19 13.25
CA ALA A 631 38.34 -22.27 13.99
C ALA A 631 36.97 -21.91 14.56
N VAL A 632 36.82 -20.73 15.15
CA VAL A 632 35.55 -20.26 15.74
C VAL A 632 34.52 -19.98 14.64
N SER A 633 34.92 -19.39 13.50
CA SER A 633 34.03 -19.10 12.38
C SER A 633 33.45 -20.36 11.72
N LEU A 634 34.13 -21.49 11.84
CA LEU A 634 33.69 -22.80 11.36
C LEU A 634 32.88 -23.56 12.42
N LEU A 635 33.39 -23.59 13.64
CA LEU A 635 32.81 -24.41 14.75
C LEU A 635 31.47 -23.83 15.22
N ALA A 636 31.34 -22.50 15.32
CA ALA A 636 30.11 -21.91 15.84
C ALA A 636 28.87 -22.18 14.97
N PRO A 637 28.89 -21.94 13.63
CA PRO A 637 27.79 -22.33 12.75
C PRO A 637 27.57 -23.84 12.71
N GLY A 638 28.65 -24.66 12.77
CA GLY A 638 28.58 -26.11 12.85
C GLY A 638 27.84 -26.61 14.10
N ILE A 639 28.12 -26.05 15.26
CA ILE A 639 27.41 -26.36 16.51
C ILE A 639 25.93 -25.99 16.39
N LEU A 640 25.61 -24.81 15.83
CA LEU A 640 24.21 -24.37 15.65
C LEU A 640 23.47 -25.30 14.69
N LEU A 641 24.11 -25.77 13.62
CA LEU A 641 23.54 -26.73 12.67
C LEU A 641 23.31 -28.10 13.35
N ALA A 642 24.26 -28.58 14.12
CA ALA A 642 24.10 -29.83 14.88
C ALA A 642 22.95 -29.75 15.89
N LEU A 643 22.82 -28.62 16.59
CA LEU A 643 21.70 -28.37 17.49
C LEU A 643 20.35 -28.28 16.75
N ALA A 644 20.33 -27.71 15.57
CA ALA A 644 19.14 -27.70 14.74
C ALA A 644 18.74 -29.11 14.27
N LEU A 645 19.69 -29.96 13.90
CA LEU A 645 19.45 -31.37 13.58
C LEU A 645 18.87 -32.11 14.78
N LEU A 646 19.43 -31.92 15.98
CA LEU A 646 18.87 -32.47 17.20
C LEU A 646 17.44 -31.96 17.49
N ALA A 647 17.12 -30.74 17.10
CA ALA A 647 15.78 -30.18 17.26
C ALA A 647 14.70 -30.94 16.46
N LEU A 648 15.06 -31.67 15.39
CA LEU A 648 14.14 -32.50 14.62
C LEU A 648 13.48 -33.61 15.45
N VAL A 649 14.17 -34.09 16.49
CA VAL A 649 13.64 -35.13 17.41
C VAL A 649 12.52 -34.57 18.29
N ARG A 650 12.43 -33.23 18.41
CA ARG A 650 11.44 -32.59 19.26
C ARG A 650 10.07 -32.53 18.59
N LYS A 651 9.05 -33.17 19.21
CA LYS A 651 7.68 -33.19 18.70
C LYS A 651 6.98 -31.82 18.78
N ARG A 652 7.30 -31.01 19.80
CA ARG A 652 6.75 -29.67 19.99
C ARG A 652 7.25 -28.74 18.88
N ASN A 653 6.35 -28.02 18.22
CA ASN A 653 6.64 -27.10 17.11
C ASN A 653 7.32 -27.75 15.87
N SER A 654 7.12 -29.06 15.67
CA SER A 654 7.77 -29.82 14.61
C SER A 654 7.51 -29.25 13.19
N SER A 655 6.34 -28.66 12.95
CA SER A 655 6.01 -27.98 11.67
C SER A 655 6.88 -26.76 11.43
N SER A 656 7.12 -25.92 12.47
CA SER A 656 7.99 -24.75 12.36
C SER A 656 9.45 -25.13 12.19
N ILE A 657 9.90 -26.20 12.88
CA ILE A 657 11.26 -26.75 12.74
C ILE A 657 11.47 -27.25 11.31
N ARG A 658 10.53 -28.05 10.77
CA ARG A 658 10.61 -28.52 9.37
C ARG A 658 10.59 -27.38 8.36
N ALA A 659 9.77 -26.34 8.58
CA ALA A 659 9.76 -25.14 7.77
C ALA A 659 11.12 -24.40 7.81
N GLY A 660 11.78 -24.39 8.98
CA GLY A 660 13.14 -23.87 9.11
C GLY A 660 14.15 -24.62 8.24
N PHE A 661 14.09 -25.97 8.22
CA PHE A 661 14.94 -26.76 7.35
C PHE A 661 14.63 -26.56 5.85
N ALA A 662 13.37 -26.36 5.50
CA ALA A 662 13.00 -26.03 4.13
C ALA A 662 13.61 -24.67 3.70
N LEU A 663 13.57 -23.66 4.57
CA LEU A 663 14.22 -22.37 4.31
C LEU A 663 15.75 -22.51 4.25
N LEU A 664 16.35 -23.33 5.11
CA LEU A 664 17.79 -23.61 5.11
C LEU A 664 18.24 -24.20 3.75
N GLY A 665 17.57 -25.25 3.29
CA GLY A 665 17.87 -25.88 1.99
C GLY A 665 17.62 -24.94 0.80
N THR A 666 16.50 -24.20 0.80
CA THR A 666 16.19 -23.20 -0.22
C THR A 666 17.24 -22.09 -0.27
N GLY A 667 17.70 -21.61 0.90
CA GLY A 667 18.72 -20.59 1.00
C GLY A 667 20.07 -21.05 0.44
N TRP A 668 20.51 -22.26 0.74
CA TRP A 668 21.73 -22.81 0.16
C TRP A 668 21.61 -23.04 -1.34
N ALA A 669 20.47 -23.54 -1.82
CA ALA A 669 20.22 -23.68 -3.26
C ALA A 669 20.28 -22.34 -3.99
N TRP A 670 19.69 -21.29 -3.36
CA TRP A 670 19.76 -19.93 -3.90
C TRP A 670 21.20 -19.40 -3.93
N ALA A 671 21.98 -19.57 -2.85
CA ALA A 671 23.37 -19.15 -2.79
C ALA A 671 24.21 -19.84 -3.89
N ALA A 672 24.02 -21.13 -4.07
CA ALA A 672 24.69 -21.89 -5.13
C ALA A 672 24.30 -21.41 -6.55
N ALA A 673 23.00 -21.11 -6.76
CA ALA A 673 22.50 -20.57 -8.03
C ALA A 673 23.11 -19.19 -8.34
N CYS A 674 23.22 -18.29 -7.35
CA CYS A 674 23.89 -16.99 -7.54
C CYS A 674 25.35 -17.15 -7.96
N LEU A 675 26.09 -18.06 -7.32
CA LEU A 675 27.50 -18.31 -7.64
C LEU A 675 27.73 -18.93 -9.03
N ALA A 676 26.71 -19.58 -9.58
CA ALA A 676 26.80 -20.14 -10.94
C ALA A 676 26.66 -19.08 -12.04
N VAL A 677 26.14 -17.87 -11.72
CA VAL A 677 25.80 -16.84 -12.69
C VAL A 677 26.82 -15.69 -12.63
N PRO A 678 27.48 -15.33 -13.74
CA PRO A 678 28.31 -14.15 -13.83
C PRO A 678 27.44 -12.90 -13.91
N THR A 679 27.69 -11.91 -13.02
CA THR A 679 26.92 -10.66 -12.92
C THR A 679 27.71 -9.43 -13.35
N GLY A 680 28.96 -9.54 -13.65
CA GLY A 680 29.79 -8.43 -14.09
C GLY A 680 31.26 -8.82 -14.21
N SER A 681 32.11 -7.84 -14.40
CA SER A 681 33.56 -7.98 -14.33
C SER A 681 34.15 -7.00 -13.34
N ILE A 682 35.09 -7.45 -12.54
CA ILE A 682 35.86 -6.64 -11.62
C ILE A 682 37.28 -6.65 -12.13
N VAL A 683 37.91 -5.49 -12.08
CA VAL A 683 39.34 -5.37 -12.34
C VAL A 683 40.06 -5.44 -11.02
N ASP A 684 40.82 -6.45 -10.84
CA ASP A 684 41.84 -6.64 -9.81
C ASP A 684 43.21 -6.29 -10.43
N GLY A 685 44.20 -5.93 -9.61
CA GLY A 685 45.56 -5.63 -10.09
C GLY A 685 46.20 -6.67 -11.00
N ASN A 686 45.62 -7.87 -11.07
CA ASN A 686 46.05 -9.01 -11.89
C ASN A 686 45.13 -9.27 -13.12
N GLY A 687 44.24 -8.33 -13.50
CA GLY A 687 43.40 -8.47 -14.69
C GLY A 687 41.90 -8.52 -14.46
N TYR A 688 41.12 -9.03 -15.45
CA TYR A 688 39.68 -9.11 -15.42
C TYR A 688 39.19 -10.36 -14.70
N LEU A 689 38.58 -10.18 -13.52
CA LEU A 689 37.88 -11.25 -12.82
C LEU A 689 36.39 -11.18 -13.11
N SER A 690 35.79 -12.28 -13.52
CA SER A 690 34.34 -12.38 -13.63
C SER A 690 33.69 -12.30 -12.24
N ALA A 691 32.94 -11.27 -11.99
CA ALA A 691 32.13 -11.17 -10.79
C ALA A 691 30.96 -12.12 -10.88
N ARG A 692 30.75 -12.91 -9.82
CA ARG A 692 29.62 -13.82 -9.70
C ARG A 692 28.54 -13.19 -8.84
N GLY A 693 27.30 -13.70 -8.92
CA GLY A 693 26.19 -13.22 -8.10
C GLY A 693 26.49 -13.36 -6.60
N TRP A 694 26.00 -12.39 -5.81
CA TRP A 694 26.23 -12.36 -4.37
C TRP A 694 25.49 -13.48 -3.64
N ALA A 695 26.20 -14.43 -3.09
CA ALA A 695 25.66 -15.59 -2.36
C ALA A 695 25.05 -15.21 -0.98
N GLY A 696 25.43 -14.06 -0.41
CA GLY A 696 25.09 -13.66 0.97
C GLY A 696 23.61 -13.59 1.25
N ILE A 697 22.76 -13.25 0.28
CA ILE A 697 21.29 -13.21 0.47
C ILE A 697 20.73 -14.62 0.60
N GLY A 698 21.16 -15.56 -0.24
CA GLY A 698 20.78 -16.97 -0.11
C GLY A 698 21.24 -17.54 1.24
N LEU A 699 22.48 -17.24 1.65
CA LEU A 699 23.03 -17.67 2.95
C LEU A 699 22.29 -16.99 4.13
N SER A 700 21.83 -15.75 4.00
CA SER A 700 20.95 -15.10 4.98
C SER A 700 19.62 -15.85 5.13
N LEU A 701 19.02 -16.29 4.03
CA LEU A 701 17.79 -17.10 4.08
C LEU A 701 18.05 -18.46 4.72
N ALA A 702 19.17 -19.10 4.41
CA ALA A 702 19.57 -20.35 5.01
C ALA A 702 19.77 -20.20 6.53
N PHE A 703 20.47 -19.16 6.95
CA PHE A 703 20.70 -18.87 8.36
C PHE A 703 19.40 -18.50 9.11
N LEU A 704 18.47 -17.79 8.44
CA LEU A 704 17.13 -17.55 8.96
C LEU A 704 16.41 -18.87 9.22
N GLY A 705 16.50 -19.82 8.29
CA GLY A 705 15.93 -21.17 8.44
C GLY A 705 16.52 -21.92 9.62
N LEU A 706 17.82 -21.83 9.81
CA LEU A 706 18.54 -22.39 10.98
C LEU A 706 17.98 -21.80 12.29
N LEU A 707 17.88 -20.47 12.38
CA LEU A 707 17.35 -19.79 13.57
C LEU A 707 15.86 -20.05 13.77
N VAL A 708 15.05 -20.16 12.72
CA VAL A 708 13.64 -20.59 12.84
C VAL A 708 13.53 -21.95 13.51
N SER A 709 14.39 -22.89 13.15
CA SER A 709 14.44 -24.22 13.77
C SER A 709 14.84 -24.15 15.24
N LEU A 710 15.94 -23.45 15.55
CA LEU A 710 16.47 -23.32 16.92
C LEU A 710 15.54 -22.54 17.85
N VAL A 711 15.02 -21.39 17.42
CA VAL A 711 14.10 -20.58 18.22
C VAL A 711 12.78 -21.31 18.47
N SER A 712 12.28 -22.04 17.46
CA SER A 712 11.07 -22.88 17.63
C SER A 712 11.31 -24.05 18.57
N ALA A 713 12.51 -24.65 18.55
CA ALA A 713 12.89 -25.68 19.48
C ALA A 713 13.08 -25.14 20.92
N GLY A 714 13.54 -23.90 21.08
CA GLY A 714 13.70 -23.24 22.37
C GLY A 714 12.36 -22.85 23.04
N ASP A 715 11.23 -22.84 22.28
CA ASP A 715 9.93 -22.50 22.87
C ASP A 715 9.48 -23.58 23.87
N GLY A 716 9.13 -23.14 25.10
CA GLY A 716 8.74 -24.02 26.20
C GLY A 716 9.87 -24.84 26.81
N LEU A 717 11.14 -24.61 26.44
CA LEU A 717 12.29 -25.36 26.95
C LEU A 717 12.37 -25.30 28.50
N ARG A 718 12.08 -24.13 29.09
CA ARG A 718 12.10 -23.94 30.54
C ARG A 718 11.03 -24.77 31.26
N THR A 719 9.85 -24.95 30.66
CA THR A 719 8.80 -25.83 31.21
C THR A 719 9.22 -27.28 31.10
N ASP A 720 9.73 -27.70 29.97
CA ASP A 720 10.16 -29.08 29.75
C ASP A 720 11.35 -29.48 30.67
N LEU A 721 12.25 -28.51 30.94
CA LEU A 721 13.34 -28.69 31.89
C LEU A 721 12.84 -28.82 33.34
N LYS A 722 11.81 -28.07 33.74
CA LYS A 722 11.25 -28.15 35.10
C LYS A 722 10.49 -29.47 35.34
N GLU A 723 9.77 -29.95 34.30
CA GLU A 723 9.01 -31.19 34.40
C GLU A 723 9.88 -32.44 34.40
N ARG A 724 11.13 -32.34 33.97
CA ARG A 724 12.08 -33.47 33.86
C ARG A 724 13.28 -33.29 34.77
N SER A 725 13.06 -32.79 36.00
CA SER A 725 14.16 -32.62 36.99
C SER A 725 14.94 -33.92 37.23
N PHE A 726 16.27 -33.82 37.25
CA PHE A 726 17.19 -34.93 37.46
C PHE A 726 17.21 -36.04 36.36
N SER A 727 16.76 -35.77 35.15
CA SER A 727 16.87 -36.73 34.05
C SER A 727 18.08 -36.42 33.14
N PHE A 728 18.63 -37.45 32.46
CA PHE A 728 19.65 -37.27 31.42
C PHE A 728 19.19 -36.34 30.29
N VAL A 729 17.90 -36.29 30.03
CA VAL A 729 17.30 -35.35 29.04
C VAL A 729 17.44 -33.90 29.50
N GLN A 730 17.30 -33.62 30.78
CA GLN A 730 17.52 -32.28 31.34
C GLN A 730 18.98 -31.84 31.15
N ILE A 731 19.91 -32.73 31.47
CA ILE A 731 21.36 -32.47 31.30
C ILE A 731 21.68 -32.20 29.84
N GLY A 732 21.19 -33.03 28.90
CA GLY A 732 21.40 -32.88 27.47
C GLY A 732 20.82 -31.58 26.92
N LEU A 733 19.59 -31.22 27.32
CA LEU A 733 18.95 -29.97 26.87
C LEU A 733 19.62 -28.73 27.46
N SER A 734 20.10 -28.81 28.71
CA SER A 734 20.85 -27.72 29.33
C SER A 734 22.21 -27.52 28.65
N ALA A 735 22.92 -28.63 28.39
CA ALA A 735 24.18 -28.60 27.65
C ALA A 735 23.99 -28.05 26.21
N ALA A 736 22.95 -28.46 25.50
CA ALA A 736 22.59 -27.92 24.16
C ALA A 736 22.31 -26.42 24.19
N THR A 737 21.61 -25.96 25.25
CA THR A 737 21.32 -24.51 25.39
C THR A 737 22.62 -23.74 25.70
N ALA A 738 23.45 -24.26 26.58
CA ALA A 738 24.76 -23.67 26.90
C ALA A 738 25.67 -23.62 25.65
N ALA A 739 25.70 -24.70 24.86
CA ALA A 739 26.46 -24.75 23.62
C ALA A 739 25.96 -23.72 22.59
N ALA A 740 24.66 -23.56 22.44
CA ALA A 740 24.08 -22.52 21.52
C ALA A 740 24.47 -21.11 21.98
N CYS A 741 24.39 -20.82 23.27
CA CYS A 741 24.81 -19.53 23.84
C CYS A 741 26.32 -19.32 23.66
N ALA A 742 27.14 -20.31 23.96
CA ALA A 742 28.59 -20.25 23.84
C ALA A 742 29.01 -20.04 22.34
N ALA A 743 28.39 -20.77 21.41
CA ALA A 743 28.66 -20.61 19.99
C ALA A 743 28.32 -19.18 19.48
N THR A 744 27.18 -18.63 19.90
CA THR A 744 26.79 -17.26 19.57
C THR A 744 27.76 -16.24 20.14
N LEU A 745 28.13 -16.38 21.41
CA LEU A 745 29.09 -15.48 22.11
C LEU A 745 30.48 -15.57 21.52
N ALA A 746 30.96 -16.79 21.23
CA ALA A 746 32.27 -17.02 20.63
C ALA A 746 32.33 -16.35 19.23
N PHE A 747 31.27 -16.47 18.44
CA PHE A 747 31.22 -15.84 17.15
C PHE A 747 31.23 -14.32 17.25
N VAL A 748 30.46 -13.73 18.19
CA VAL A 748 30.42 -12.28 18.44
C VAL A 748 31.81 -11.80 18.91
N GLY A 749 32.43 -12.53 19.84
CA GLY A 749 33.77 -12.23 20.33
C GLY A 749 34.84 -12.31 19.25
N ALA A 750 34.81 -13.33 18.40
CA ALA A 750 35.72 -13.51 17.31
C ALA A 750 35.60 -12.37 16.27
N TRP A 751 34.37 -12.02 15.92
CA TRP A 751 34.11 -10.89 15.02
C TRP A 751 34.57 -9.55 15.60
N GLY A 752 34.28 -9.29 16.88
CA GLY A 752 34.74 -8.11 17.59
C GLY A 752 36.28 -8.02 17.66
N LEU A 753 36.96 -9.13 17.93
CA LEU A 753 38.43 -9.18 17.93
C LEU A 753 39.03 -8.95 16.53
N ALA A 754 38.40 -9.51 15.48
CA ALA A 754 38.81 -9.29 14.10
C ALA A 754 38.67 -7.82 13.66
N THR A 755 37.63 -7.12 14.13
CA THR A 755 37.41 -5.72 13.84
C THR A 755 38.30 -4.78 14.64
N LEU A 756 38.70 -5.15 15.86
CA LEU A 756 39.61 -4.36 16.73
C LEU A 756 41.09 -4.48 16.31
N LYS A 757 41.52 -5.61 15.76
CA LYS A 757 42.89 -5.82 15.27
C LYS A 757 43.07 -5.35 13.83
N ARG A 758 42.93 -4.08 13.58
CA ARG A 758 43.15 -3.48 12.28
C ARG A 758 44.64 -3.25 12.03
N THR A 759 45.32 -4.24 11.45
CA THR A 759 46.65 -4.00 10.90
C THR A 759 46.54 -3.74 9.39
N PRO A 760 47.42 -2.91 8.81
CA PRO A 760 47.34 -2.52 7.38
C PRO A 760 47.39 -3.66 6.38
N ASN A 761 47.85 -4.85 6.80
CA ASN A 761 48.08 -6.01 5.93
C ASN A 761 47.14 -7.19 6.13
N ASP A 762 46.11 -7.08 7.01
CA ASP A 762 45.22 -8.20 7.31
C ASP A 762 43.98 -8.23 6.43
N VAL A 763 43.68 -9.42 5.94
CA VAL A 763 42.51 -9.79 5.07
C VAL A 763 41.16 -9.53 5.77
N ALA A 764 41.14 -9.19 7.04
CA ALA A 764 39.99 -8.78 7.83
C ALA A 764 39.62 -7.30 7.68
N LYS A 765 40.25 -6.56 6.73
CA LYS A 765 39.88 -5.17 6.47
C LYS A 765 38.42 -5.10 6.08
N LEU A 766 37.68 -4.23 6.77
CA LEU A 766 36.50 -3.63 6.17
C LEU A 766 36.96 -3.11 4.81
N ALA A 767 36.39 -3.62 3.72
CA ALA A 767 36.65 -3.08 2.37
C ALA A 767 36.19 -1.61 2.26
N LEU A 768 35.65 -1.08 3.36
CA LEU A 768 35.12 0.26 3.50
C LEU A 768 36.21 1.22 4.01
N ALA A 769 36.33 2.33 3.33
CA ALA A 769 37.13 3.46 3.71
C ALA A 769 36.27 4.73 3.77
N GLU A 770 36.71 5.66 4.60
CA GLU A 770 36.18 7.01 4.58
C GLU A 770 36.55 7.70 3.27
N VAL A 771 35.63 8.48 2.71
CA VAL A 771 35.92 9.35 1.55
C VAL A 771 36.76 10.52 2.04
N LYS A 772 38.10 10.38 2.03
CA LYS A 772 39.03 11.39 2.57
C LYS A 772 39.42 12.52 1.59
N SER A 773 39.35 12.27 0.28
CA SER A 773 39.72 13.20 -0.77
C SER A 773 38.84 13.10 -2.00
N ASN A 774 38.90 14.14 -2.82
CA ASN A 774 38.31 14.08 -4.15
C ASN A 774 39.11 13.09 -5.00
N ALA A 775 38.39 12.17 -5.65
CA ALA A 775 38.98 11.20 -6.59
C ALA A 775 39.46 11.89 -7.88
N ALA A 776 38.93 13.08 -8.16
CA ALA A 776 39.35 13.93 -9.28
C ALA A 776 39.81 15.28 -8.79
N PRO A 777 40.74 15.97 -9.50
CA PRO A 777 41.18 17.32 -9.15
C PRO A 777 40.04 18.32 -9.21
N THR A 778 40.17 19.41 -8.48
CA THR A 778 39.12 20.42 -8.37
C THR A 778 38.65 20.99 -9.70
N ILE A 779 39.54 21.08 -10.68
CA ILE A 779 39.20 21.52 -12.02
C ILE A 779 38.26 20.54 -12.73
N ALA A 780 38.53 19.24 -12.65
CA ALA A 780 37.68 18.22 -13.21
C ALA A 780 36.27 18.18 -12.54
N VAL A 781 36.26 18.29 -11.21
CA VAL A 781 35.00 18.36 -10.47
C VAL A 781 34.18 19.60 -10.83
N SER A 782 34.86 20.75 -11.03
CA SER A 782 34.25 21.99 -11.49
C SER A 782 33.66 21.84 -12.91
N ASP A 783 34.41 21.24 -13.82
CA ASP A 783 33.98 21.00 -15.21
C ASP A 783 32.76 20.05 -15.26
N GLN A 784 32.74 18.98 -14.46
CA GLN A 784 31.60 18.05 -14.34
C GLN A 784 30.32 18.72 -13.81
N LYS A 785 30.47 19.63 -12.84
CA LYS A 785 29.36 20.40 -12.26
C LYS A 785 28.93 21.60 -13.11
N SER A 786 29.75 22.01 -14.05
CA SER A 786 29.44 23.10 -14.95
C SER A 786 28.26 22.77 -15.90
N PRO A 787 27.65 23.77 -16.55
CA PRO A 787 26.63 23.51 -17.56
C PRO A 787 27.13 22.67 -18.76
N LYS A 788 28.44 22.50 -18.91
CA LYS A 788 29.03 21.63 -19.95
C LYS A 788 28.86 20.16 -19.66
N ARG A 789 28.74 19.77 -18.38
CA ARG A 789 28.62 18.34 -17.94
C ARG A 789 29.72 17.46 -18.52
N ASN A 790 30.94 17.91 -18.43
CA ASN A 790 32.13 17.20 -18.89
C ASN A 790 32.31 15.89 -18.09
N ARG A 791 33.08 14.98 -18.70
CA ARG A 791 33.45 13.68 -18.09
C ARG A 791 34.97 13.62 -17.88
N VAL A 792 35.38 12.70 -17.01
CA VAL A 792 36.77 12.31 -16.82
C VAL A 792 36.97 10.94 -17.38
N LEU A 793 37.93 10.80 -18.31
CA LEU A 793 38.40 9.50 -18.80
C LEU A 793 39.46 8.96 -17.84
N VAL A 794 39.17 7.85 -17.22
CA VAL A 794 40.08 7.17 -16.28
C VAL A 794 40.72 5.98 -16.98
N LEU A 795 42.04 5.99 -17.04
CA LEU A 795 42.85 4.91 -17.59
C LEU A 795 43.56 4.18 -16.43
N SER A 796 43.60 2.88 -16.48
CA SER A 796 44.39 2.05 -15.58
C SER A 796 45.01 0.90 -16.36
N THR A 797 46.27 0.64 -16.05
CA THR A 797 47.00 -0.50 -16.64
C THR A 797 46.59 -1.79 -15.95
N VAL A 798 46.34 -2.82 -16.71
CA VAL A 798 46.01 -4.16 -16.24
C VAL A 798 46.83 -5.19 -17.00
N GLU A 799 46.99 -6.40 -16.48
CA GLU A 799 47.67 -7.48 -17.25
C GLU A 799 46.96 -7.66 -18.60
N GLY A 800 47.68 -7.39 -19.67
CA GLY A 800 47.21 -7.54 -21.06
C GLY A 800 46.54 -6.31 -21.69
N GLY A 801 46.57 -5.12 -21.05
CA GLY A 801 46.06 -3.92 -21.71
C GLY A 801 45.78 -2.70 -20.83
N ILE A 802 45.01 -1.80 -21.38
CA ILE A 802 44.55 -0.57 -20.72
C ILE A 802 43.05 -0.66 -20.50
N GLN A 803 42.60 -0.45 -19.29
CA GLN A 803 41.18 -0.27 -18.96
C GLN A 803 40.81 1.20 -18.96
N ALA A 804 39.71 1.54 -19.62
CA ALA A 804 39.11 2.86 -19.64
C ALA A 804 37.77 2.87 -18.93
N ARG A 805 37.51 3.96 -18.20
CA ARG A 805 36.20 4.26 -17.59
C ARG A 805 35.91 5.75 -17.72
N LEU A 806 34.65 6.07 -17.92
CA LEU A 806 34.19 7.46 -17.91
C LEU A 806 33.52 7.76 -16.56
N TRP A 807 33.99 8.81 -15.88
CA TRP A 807 33.36 9.32 -14.66
C TRP A 807 32.56 10.59 -14.95
N ARG A 808 31.32 10.63 -14.49
CA ARG A 808 30.46 11.84 -14.58
C ARG A 808 30.48 12.67 -13.30
N GLY A 809 30.82 12.06 -12.17
CA GLY A 809 30.99 12.68 -10.87
C GLY A 809 32.42 12.65 -10.36
N ASN A 810 32.59 12.96 -9.09
CA ASN A 810 33.90 12.94 -8.42
C ASN A 810 34.32 11.48 -8.06
N GLY A 811 34.53 10.67 -9.07
CA GLY A 811 34.74 9.23 -9.01
C GLY A 811 33.52 8.46 -9.56
N ALA A 812 33.55 7.14 -9.43
CA ALA A 812 32.37 6.31 -9.73
C ALA A 812 31.32 6.52 -8.63
N GLU A 813 30.06 6.72 -9.01
CA GLU A 813 28.95 6.97 -8.10
C GLU A 813 28.00 5.77 -8.02
N LEU A 814 27.29 5.63 -6.89
CA LEU A 814 26.44 4.47 -6.63
C LEU A 814 25.24 4.40 -7.59
N HIS A 815 24.67 5.54 -7.97
CA HIS A 815 23.55 5.60 -8.92
C HIS A 815 23.98 5.18 -10.35
N GLU A 816 25.26 5.31 -10.70
CA GLU A 816 25.79 4.89 -12.01
C GLU A 816 25.79 3.34 -12.11
N THR A 817 25.79 2.62 -10.97
CA THR A 817 25.72 1.18 -10.94
C THR A 817 24.26 0.73 -11.01
N SER A 818 23.89 -0.01 -12.04
CA SER A 818 22.55 -0.59 -12.15
C SER A 818 22.66 -2.07 -12.44
N MET A 819 21.78 -2.86 -11.82
CA MET A 819 21.66 -4.29 -12.13
C MET A 819 21.47 -4.52 -13.64
N VAL A 820 20.70 -3.65 -14.29
CA VAL A 820 20.42 -3.73 -15.73
C VAL A 820 21.67 -3.39 -16.55
N ALA A 821 22.46 -2.41 -16.14
CA ALA A 821 23.68 -2.04 -16.84
C ALA A 821 24.68 -3.23 -16.95
N SER A 822 24.71 -4.09 -15.95
CA SER A 822 25.53 -5.29 -15.96
C SER A 822 25.07 -6.38 -16.95
N LEU A 823 23.82 -6.28 -17.44
CA LEU A 823 23.19 -7.23 -18.36
C LEU A 823 23.30 -6.78 -19.82
N MET A 824 23.64 -5.53 -20.08
CA MET A 824 23.76 -4.99 -21.44
C MET A 824 24.97 -5.59 -22.18
N PRO A 825 24.86 -5.79 -23.49
CA PRO A 825 26.00 -6.23 -24.30
C PRO A 825 27.12 -5.24 -24.19
N LYS A 826 28.33 -5.75 -24.03
CA LYS A 826 29.58 -4.96 -24.10
C LYS A 826 30.08 -4.90 -25.52
N GLY A 827 30.80 -3.80 -25.88
CA GLY A 827 31.38 -3.62 -27.19
C GLY A 827 30.41 -3.06 -28.23
N ASP A 828 29.47 -2.24 -27.79
CA ASP A 828 28.62 -1.48 -28.68
C ASP A 828 29.42 -0.36 -29.42
N ALA A 829 28.77 0.45 -30.24
CA ALA A 829 29.44 1.47 -31.05
C ALA A 829 30.17 2.53 -30.19
N ALA A 830 29.68 2.85 -28.98
CA ALA A 830 30.32 3.77 -28.04
C ALA A 830 31.57 3.14 -27.43
N ASP A 831 31.46 1.89 -26.94
CA ASP A 831 32.61 1.14 -26.39
C ASP A 831 33.70 0.94 -27.44
N LEU A 832 33.32 0.64 -28.68
CA LEU A 832 34.28 0.49 -29.80
C LEU A 832 34.93 1.82 -30.19
N SER A 833 34.20 2.95 -30.11
CA SER A 833 34.74 4.29 -30.35
C SER A 833 35.86 4.60 -29.34
N LEU A 834 35.55 4.43 -28.03
CA LEU A 834 36.51 4.66 -26.96
C LEU A 834 37.72 3.70 -27.04
N THR A 835 37.48 2.43 -27.38
CA THR A 835 38.57 1.43 -27.58
C THR A 835 39.50 1.83 -28.72
N ARG A 836 38.96 2.31 -29.84
CA ARG A 836 39.75 2.82 -30.96
C ARG A 836 40.57 4.05 -30.58
N ALA A 837 39.94 5.01 -29.85
CA ALA A 837 40.63 6.17 -29.34
C ALA A 837 41.86 5.78 -28.48
N ILE A 838 41.69 4.80 -27.57
CA ILE A 838 42.80 4.35 -26.74
C ILE A 838 43.87 3.63 -27.59
N ALA A 839 43.47 2.86 -28.60
CA ALA A 839 44.41 2.21 -29.50
C ALA A 839 45.18 3.22 -30.39
N SER A 840 44.62 4.41 -30.68
CA SER A 840 45.30 5.43 -31.48
C SER A 840 46.35 6.20 -30.70
N LEU A 841 46.44 6.05 -29.37
CA LEU A 841 47.52 6.65 -28.56
C LEU A 841 48.91 6.35 -29.11
N ALA A 842 49.15 5.15 -29.64
CA ALA A 842 50.45 4.74 -30.18
C ALA A 842 50.73 5.24 -31.60
N GLY A 843 49.86 6.02 -32.25
CA GLY A 843 50.04 6.36 -33.65
C GLY A 843 49.48 7.75 -34.06
N ASP A 844 48.21 8.05 -33.74
CA ASP A 844 47.54 9.29 -34.15
C ASP A 844 46.98 10.02 -32.95
N SER A 845 47.75 10.95 -32.44
CA SER A 845 47.41 11.69 -31.24
C SER A 845 46.22 12.66 -31.41
N GLU A 846 46.02 13.21 -32.60
CA GLU A 846 44.91 14.07 -32.93
C GLU A 846 43.57 13.33 -32.98
N ASP A 847 43.56 12.10 -33.49
CA ASP A 847 42.40 11.25 -33.49
C ASP A 847 41.98 10.82 -32.07
N PHE A 848 42.98 10.64 -31.17
CA PHE A 848 42.73 10.37 -29.77
C PHE A 848 41.96 11.53 -29.12
N THR A 849 42.51 12.73 -29.15
CA THR A 849 41.94 13.93 -28.47
C THR A 849 40.59 14.29 -29.05
N ARG A 850 40.41 14.23 -30.36
CA ARG A 850 39.10 14.45 -31.02
C ARG A 850 38.07 13.44 -30.60
N THR A 851 38.38 12.16 -30.65
CA THR A 851 37.41 11.09 -30.33
C THR A 851 37.07 11.11 -28.85
N VAL A 852 38.00 11.37 -27.94
CA VAL A 852 37.78 11.46 -26.52
C VAL A 852 36.92 12.70 -26.18
N ALA A 853 37.14 13.83 -26.88
CA ALA A 853 36.28 15.01 -26.76
C ALA A 853 34.80 14.73 -27.19
N GLU A 854 34.58 13.89 -28.20
CA GLU A 854 33.23 13.46 -28.59
C GLU A 854 32.50 12.69 -27.51
N HIS A 855 33.22 12.03 -26.57
CA HIS A 855 32.70 11.43 -25.37
C HIS A 855 32.48 12.44 -24.21
N ALA A 856 32.52 13.76 -24.50
CA ALA A 856 32.40 14.85 -23.54
C ALA A 856 33.49 14.83 -22.44
N VAL A 857 34.68 14.31 -22.75
CA VAL A 857 35.79 14.27 -21.82
C VAL A 857 36.55 15.59 -21.88
N SER A 858 36.78 16.22 -20.70
CA SER A 858 37.68 17.39 -20.59
C SER A 858 38.97 17.03 -19.90
N VAL A 859 39.00 15.96 -19.11
CA VAL A 859 40.17 15.54 -18.33
C VAL A 859 40.41 14.04 -18.48
N VAL A 860 41.69 13.68 -18.68
CA VAL A 860 42.16 12.28 -18.66
C VAL A 860 42.93 12.05 -17.36
N LEU A 861 42.62 10.96 -16.66
CA LEU A 861 43.29 10.53 -15.44
C LEU A 861 43.96 9.16 -15.69
N VAL A 862 45.23 9.04 -15.39
CA VAL A 862 45.88 7.75 -15.23
C VAL A 862 46.06 7.45 -13.76
N LYS A 863 45.53 6.35 -13.29
CA LYS A 863 45.64 5.94 -11.89
C LYS A 863 47.04 5.65 -11.49
N THR A 864 47.45 6.03 -10.29
CA THR A 864 48.79 5.74 -9.76
C THR A 864 49.00 4.23 -9.66
N ASP A 865 50.05 3.75 -10.38
CA ASP A 865 50.56 2.41 -10.32
C ASP A 865 52.06 2.45 -10.60
N ASP A 866 52.90 1.78 -9.81
CA ASP A 866 54.36 1.76 -9.96
C ASP A 866 54.85 0.79 -11.07
N SER A 867 53.92 0.23 -11.83
CA SER A 867 54.24 -0.71 -12.90
C SER A 867 54.96 -0.03 -14.07
N PRO A 868 55.87 -0.76 -14.81
CA PRO A 868 56.48 -0.25 -16.02
C PRO A 868 55.45 0.16 -17.08
N ALA A 869 54.34 -0.59 -17.18
CA ALA A 869 53.25 -0.31 -18.13
C ALA A 869 52.60 1.05 -17.82
N ASN A 870 52.40 1.39 -16.56
CA ASN A 870 51.79 2.64 -16.16
C ASN A 870 52.74 3.85 -16.48
N ARG A 871 54.05 3.71 -16.23
CA ARG A 871 55.03 4.73 -16.59
C ARG A 871 55.09 4.94 -18.11
N ALA A 872 54.97 3.86 -18.91
CA ALA A 872 54.91 4.00 -20.37
C ALA A 872 53.63 4.75 -20.80
N LEU A 873 52.46 4.41 -20.24
CA LEU A 873 51.22 5.09 -20.53
C LEU A 873 51.27 6.59 -20.18
N VAL A 874 51.88 6.96 -19.03
CA VAL A 874 52.06 8.33 -18.63
C VAL A 874 52.95 9.08 -19.64
N SER A 875 54.07 8.46 -20.05
CA SER A 875 54.97 9.04 -21.05
C SER A 875 54.33 9.20 -22.43
N GLU A 876 53.45 8.25 -22.82
CA GLU A 876 52.70 8.34 -24.06
C GLU A 876 51.72 9.52 -24.04
N LEU A 877 50.97 9.68 -22.98
CA LEU A 877 50.03 10.79 -22.84
C LEU A 877 50.71 12.17 -22.76
N ASP A 878 51.93 12.25 -22.21
CA ASP A 878 52.71 13.50 -22.23
C ASP A 878 53.13 13.92 -23.64
N SER A 879 53.20 12.98 -24.60
CA SER A 879 53.53 13.22 -25.99
C SER A 879 52.32 13.52 -26.90
N VAL A 880 51.09 13.34 -26.40
CA VAL A 880 49.87 13.53 -27.18
C VAL A 880 49.63 15.05 -27.41
N ASP A 881 49.54 15.46 -28.67
CA ASP A 881 49.13 16.82 -29.01
C ASP A 881 47.66 17.09 -28.66
N GLY A 882 47.39 18.28 -28.15
CA GLY A 882 46.05 18.67 -27.65
C GLY A 882 45.80 18.25 -26.21
N LEU A 883 46.71 17.53 -25.51
CA LEU A 883 46.69 17.33 -24.07
C LEU A 883 47.64 18.29 -23.32
N GLU A 884 47.18 18.80 -22.20
CA GLU A 884 47.96 19.64 -21.30
C GLU A 884 48.04 18.96 -19.93
N TYR A 885 49.26 18.66 -19.48
CA TYR A 885 49.46 18.10 -18.12
C TYR A 885 49.03 19.11 -17.07
N VAL A 886 48.21 18.65 -16.11
CA VAL A 886 47.67 19.50 -15.04
C VAL A 886 48.42 19.29 -13.73
N THR A 887 48.42 18.05 -13.24
CA THR A 887 49.06 17.74 -11.95
C THR A 887 49.07 16.23 -11.72
N THR A 888 49.91 15.80 -10.77
CA THR A 888 49.82 14.47 -10.16
C THR A 888 49.30 14.61 -8.73
N ALA A 889 48.28 13.86 -8.38
CA ALA A 889 47.67 13.79 -7.06
C ALA A 889 47.65 12.33 -6.55
N GLU A 890 47.10 12.10 -5.36
CA GLU A 890 46.96 10.74 -4.79
C GLU A 890 46.22 9.78 -5.73
N ALA A 891 45.25 10.28 -6.48
CA ALA A 891 44.43 9.48 -7.40
C ALA A 891 45.13 9.14 -8.71
N GLY A 892 46.19 9.87 -9.10
CA GLY A 892 46.93 9.67 -10.35
C GLY A 892 47.44 10.95 -11.00
N SER A 893 47.86 10.83 -12.24
CA SER A 893 48.30 11.94 -13.08
C SER A 893 47.16 12.39 -14.00
N PHE A 894 47.04 13.70 -14.19
CA PHE A 894 45.90 14.33 -14.86
C PHE A 894 46.38 15.19 -16.05
N TRP A 895 45.68 15.03 -17.18
CA TRP A 895 45.80 15.88 -18.36
C TRP A 895 44.46 16.50 -18.70
N ARG A 896 44.49 17.71 -19.26
CA ARG A 896 43.33 18.42 -19.75
C ARG A 896 43.37 18.48 -21.28
N ILE A 897 42.20 18.28 -21.93
CA ILE A 897 42.04 18.52 -23.36
C ILE A 897 41.99 20.02 -23.59
N ARG A 898 42.78 20.55 -24.55
CA ARG A 898 42.71 21.96 -24.94
C ARG A 898 41.39 22.29 -25.56
N GLN A 899 40.62 23.15 -24.89
CA GLN A 899 39.26 23.49 -25.31
C GLN A 899 39.20 24.39 -26.57
N GLU A 900 40.30 24.99 -26.95
CA GLU A 900 40.41 25.78 -28.18
C GLU A 900 40.34 24.91 -29.43
N ASP A 901 40.80 23.68 -29.33
CA ASP A 901 40.86 22.72 -30.44
C ASP A 901 39.59 21.92 -30.58
N HIS A 902 38.92 21.55 -29.47
CA HIS A 902 37.77 20.65 -29.45
C HIS A 902 36.68 21.09 -28.47
N ALA A 903 35.40 20.97 -28.92
CA ALA A 903 34.25 21.08 -28.03
C ALA A 903 34.11 19.82 -27.18
N THR A 904 34.07 19.99 -25.85
CA THR A 904 34.09 18.87 -24.88
C THR A 904 32.80 18.74 -24.07
N SER A 905 31.76 19.58 -24.31
CA SER A 905 30.52 19.49 -23.56
C SER A 905 29.64 18.29 -23.94
N ARG A 906 28.80 17.86 -23.01
CA ARG A 906 27.79 16.81 -23.23
C ARG A 906 26.89 17.14 -24.45
N LEU A 907 26.52 18.39 -24.63
CA LEU A 907 25.74 18.86 -25.77
C LEU A 907 26.55 19.83 -26.60
N THR A 908 26.62 19.58 -27.91
CA THR A 908 27.38 20.40 -28.85
C THR A 908 26.56 20.72 -30.08
N ALA A 909 26.82 21.85 -30.70
CA ALA A 909 26.25 22.20 -32.01
C ALA A 909 27.35 22.66 -32.97
N GLY A 910 27.27 22.19 -34.21
CA GLY A 910 28.29 22.56 -35.18
C GLY A 910 28.00 22.09 -36.59
N LYS A 911 28.95 22.44 -37.50
CA LYS A 911 28.95 22.00 -38.90
C LYS A 911 30.41 21.75 -39.34
N GLY A 912 30.66 20.60 -39.97
CA GLY A 912 31.99 20.17 -40.33
C GLY A 912 32.88 20.00 -39.07
N GLU A 913 34.01 20.65 -39.04
CA GLU A 913 34.96 20.60 -37.93
C GLU A 913 34.71 21.66 -36.85
N LYS A 914 33.79 22.60 -37.08
CA LYS A 914 33.52 23.69 -36.14
C LYS A 914 32.37 23.33 -35.21
N TRP A 915 32.70 22.91 -34.00
CA TRP A 915 31.74 22.58 -32.95
C TRP A 915 31.85 23.59 -31.80
N ARG A 916 30.71 23.89 -31.13
CA ARG A 916 30.66 24.69 -29.94
C ARG A 916 29.95 23.99 -28.81
N ASP A 917 30.39 24.28 -27.61
CA ASP A 917 29.76 23.78 -26.38
C ASP A 917 28.41 24.46 -26.15
N LEU A 918 27.43 23.65 -25.73
CA LEU A 918 26.10 24.09 -25.29
C LEU A 918 25.85 23.63 -23.85
N PRO A 919 25.07 24.41 -23.06
CA PRO A 919 24.70 23.99 -21.72
C PRO A 919 23.77 22.80 -21.73
N SER A 920 23.93 21.88 -20.79
CA SER A 920 23.08 20.71 -20.60
C SER A 920 22.92 20.32 -19.11
N GLY A 921 21.87 19.56 -18.79
CA GLY A 921 21.73 18.85 -17.51
C GLY A 921 22.27 17.42 -17.62
N ASP A 922 21.95 16.57 -16.64
CA ASP A 922 22.37 15.15 -16.64
C ASP A 922 21.52 14.28 -17.56
N VAL A 923 20.23 14.57 -17.70
CA VAL A 923 19.30 13.88 -18.62
C VAL A 923 18.75 14.85 -19.65
N SER A 924 18.10 15.93 -19.25
CA SER A 924 17.54 16.96 -20.16
C SER A 924 18.53 18.08 -20.43
N ALA A 925 18.30 18.83 -21.52
CA ALA A 925 19.02 20.05 -21.81
C ALA A 925 18.08 21.14 -22.30
N ASP A 926 18.39 22.38 -21.90
CA ASP A 926 17.73 23.62 -22.34
C ASP A 926 18.83 24.62 -22.69
N ALA A 927 18.99 24.85 -23.97
CA ALA A 927 20.06 25.67 -24.50
C ALA A 927 19.54 26.67 -25.53
N ARG A 928 20.20 27.83 -25.64
CA ARG A 928 19.91 28.79 -26.70
C ARG A 928 20.95 28.68 -27.82
N ILE A 929 20.47 28.37 -29.00
CA ILE A 929 21.31 28.33 -30.21
C ILE A 929 21.24 29.69 -30.89
N PRO A 930 22.37 30.33 -31.11
CA PRO A 930 22.43 31.57 -31.92
C PRO A 930 22.06 31.28 -33.37
N SER A 931 21.51 32.28 -34.10
CA SER A 931 21.18 32.15 -35.53
C SER A 931 22.43 31.76 -36.35
N SER A 932 22.22 30.77 -37.22
CA SER A 932 23.19 30.31 -38.20
C SER A 932 22.56 30.38 -39.59
N ASP A 933 23.28 30.91 -40.59
CA ASP A 933 22.78 31.07 -41.95
C ASP A 933 22.66 29.73 -42.70
N GLU A 934 23.36 28.71 -42.21
CA GLU A 934 23.33 27.38 -42.80
C GLU A 934 23.07 26.31 -41.74
N GLY A 935 22.23 25.32 -42.09
CA GLY A 935 21.92 24.19 -41.22
C GLY A 935 23.15 23.40 -40.76
N GLY A 936 23.18 23.03 -39.49
CA GLY A 936 24.22 22.24 -38.84
C GLY A 936 23.64 20.95 -38.20
N ARG A 937 24.36 20.46 -37.22
CA ARG A 937 23.89 19.34 -36.36
C ARG A 937 23.99 19.75 -34.90
N VAL A 938 23.10 19.17 -34.10
CA VAL A 938 23.25 19.12 -32.65
C VAL A 938 23.60 17.68 -32.30
N ALA A 939 24.67 17.49 -31.55
CA ALA A 939 25.14 16.20 -31.10
C ALA A 939 25.11 16.15 -29.56
N LEU A 940 24.57 15.07 -29.02
CA LEU A 940 24.54 14.76 -27.62
C LEU A 940 25.49 13.58 -27.36
N ALA A 941 26.48 13.76 -26.49
CA ALA A 941 27.45 12.73 -26.11
C ALA A 941 26.81 11.66 -25.23
N GLU A 942 25.73 11.05 -25.75
CA GLU A 942 24.99 9.94 -25.16
C GLU A 942 24.76 8.88 -26.23
N ARG A 943 24.65 7.62 -25.82
CA ARG A 943 24.30 6.53 -26.74
C ARG A 943 23.01 6.84 -27.49
N ALA A 944 23.02 6.65 -28.77
CA ALA A 944 21.84 6.87 -29.61
C ALA A 944 20.71 5.93 -29.20
N ASP A 945 19.54 6.49 -28.90
CA ASP A 945 18.34 5.78 -28.54
C ASP A 945 17.08 6.47 -29.08
N SER A 946 16.06 5.69 -29.40
CA SER A 946 14.79 6.20 -29.93
C SER A 946 13.97 7.00 -28.92
N GLY A 947 14.30 6.95 -27.64
CA GLY A 947 13.69 7.76 -26.58
C GLY A 947 14.18 9.21 -26.55
N TRP A 948 15.33 9.51 -27.15
CA TRP A 948 15.82 10.87 -27.25
C TRP A 948 15.01 11.72 -28.19
N ARG A 949 14.60 12.88 -27.74
CA ARG A 949 13.85 13.88 -28.49
C ARG A 949 14.51 15.24 -28.35
N ALA A 950 14.56 15.98 -29.47
CA ALA A 950 14.98 17.37 -29.46
C ALA A 950 13.96 18.24 -30.17
N SER A 951 13.74 19.45 -29.67
CA SER A 951 12.90 20.46 -30.30
C SER A 951 13.59 21.82 -30.30
N LEU A 952 13.38 22.60 -31.37
CA LEU A 952 13.82 23.99 -31.48
C LEU A 952 12.57 24.87 -31.51
N ASP A 953 12.40 25.75 -30.51
CA ASP A 953 11.22 26.58 -30.34
C ASP A 953 9.91 25.78 -30.40
N GLY A 954 9.92 24.57 -29.79
CA GLY A 954 8.80 23.65 -29.71
C GLY A 954 8.56 22.81 -30.97
N LYS A 955 9.35 22.96 -32.02
CA LYS A 955 9.29 22.13 -33.24
C LYS A 955 10.29 20.98 -33.12
N GLY A 956 9.82 19.73 -33.23
CA GLY A 956 10.67 18.55 -33.19
C GLY A 956 11.73 18.56 -34.29
N LEU A 957 12.97 18.19 -33.91
CA LEU A 957 14.11 18.07 -34.83
C LEU A 957 14.21 16.63 -35.38
N GLU A 958 14.67 16.49 -36.61
CA GLU A 958 14.89 15.20 -37.26
C GLU A 958 16.17 14.53 -36.71
N PRO A 959 16.09 13.30 -36.17
CA PRO A 959 17.27 12.56 -35.74
C PRO A 959 18.13 12.16 -36.94
N VAL A 960 19.43 12.26 -36.79
CA VAL A 960 20.45 11.87 -37.79
C VAL A 960 21.48 10.96 -37.16
N ARG A 961 22.11 10.10 -37.96
CA ARG A 961 23.22 9.27 -37.51
C ARG A 961 24.49 10.07 -37.38
N ASP A 962 25.16 9.94 -36.23
CA ASP A 962 26.44 10.57 -35.93
C ASP A 962 27.35 9.61 -35.16
N GLY A 963 27.79 8.55 -35.83
CA GLY A 963 28.53 7.47 -35.19
C GLY A 963 27.69 6.80 -34.08
N TRP A 964 28.21 6.81 -32.86
CA TRP A 964 27.58 6.25 -31.68
C TRP A 964 26.67 7.25 -30.94
N ARG A 965 26.86 8.57 -31.20
CA ARG A 965 26.20 9.68 -30.52
C ARG A 965 24.78 9.87 -31.01
N GLN A 966 23.91 10.35 -30.13
CA GLN A 966 22.61 10.89 -30.53
C GLN A 966 22.78 12.25 -31.19
N ALA A 967 22.19 12.43 -32.37
CA ALA A 967 22.28 13.71 -33.06
C ALA A 967 20.99 14.07 -33.82
N TRP A 968 20.85 15.36 -34.15
CA TRP A 968 19.69 15.89 -34.88
C TRP A 968 20.16 16.93 -35.91
N ARG A 969 19.40 17.03 -37.00
CA ARG A 969 19.59 18.08 -37.99
C ARG A 969 19.10 19.42 -37.45
N LEU A 970 19.95 20.42 -37.47
CA LEU A 970 19.61 21.79 -37.08
C LEU A 970 19.17 22.57 -38.29
N PRO A 971 17.94 23.17 -38.34
CA PRO A 971 17.54 24.05 -39.43
C PRO A 971 18.36 25.36 -39.40
N SER A 972 18.34 26.10 -40.51
CA SER A 972 18.87 27.48 -40.55
C SER A 972 18.06 28.36 -39.58
N GLY A 973 18.77 29.19 -38.81
CA GLY A 973 18.20 30.04 -37.76
C GLY A 973 18.65 29.64 -36.36
N GLY A 974 18.28 30.43 -35.39
CA GLY A 974 18.54 30.19 -33.97
C GLY A 974 17.25 29.98 -33.20
N GLY A 975 17.34 29.60 -31.93
CA GLY A 975 16.17 29.39 -31.08
C GLY A 975 16.50 28.73 -29.76
N ARG A 976 15.44 28.39 -29.00
CA ARG A 976 15.54 27.61 -27.78
C ARG A 976 15.53 26.13 -28.11
N LEU A 977 16.61 25.46 -27.86
CA LEU A 977 16.76 24.02 -28.02
C LEU A 977 16.39 23.34 -26.70
N GLU A 978 15.44 22.44 -26.77
CA GLU A 978 15.07 21.55 -25.66
C GLU A 978 15.39 20.10 -26.07
N VAL A 979 16.15 19.38 -25.24
CA VAL A 979 16.49 17.96 -25.43
C VAL A 979 16.03 17.21 -24.21
N ASP A 980 15.31 16.11 -24.40
CA ASP A 980 14.80 15.27 -23.31
C ASP A 980 14.73 13.78 -23.72
N PHE A 981 14.76 12.91 -22.71
CA PHE A 981 14.58 11.47 -22.91
C PHE A 981 13.18 11.05 -22.46
N ASP A 982 12.34 10.63 -23.37
CA ASP A 982 10.97 10.20 -23.09
C ASP A 982 10.66 8.83 -23.70
N THR A 983 10.42 7.85 -22.87
CA THR A 983 9.99 6.52 -23.30
C THR A 983 8.50 6.45 -23.67
N GLY A 984 7.75 7.54 -23.54
CA GLY A 984 6.30 7.62 -23.79
C GLY A 984 5.43 6.94 -22.72
N LEU A 985 6.01 6.13 -21.87
CA LEU A 985 5.31 5.36 -20.82
C LEU A 985 5.73 5.71 -19.39
N GLY A 986 6.73 6.56 -19.21
CA GLY A 986 7.34 6.85 -17.90
C GLY A 986 6.31 7.35 -16.87
N LEU A 987 5.52 8.35 -17.20
CA LEU A 987 4.48 8.91 -16.34
C LEU A 987 3.37 7.89 -16.01
N LEU A 988 2.98 7.06 -16.95
CA LEU A 988 1.96 6.01 -16.73
C LEU A 988 2.48 4.96 -15.76
N VAL A 989 3.70 4.51 -15.94
CA VAL A 989 4.36 3.53 -15.04
C VAL A 989 4.49 4.12 -13.63
N ALA A 990 4.97 5.35 -13.50
CA ALA A 990 5.08 6.04 -12.21
C ALA A 990 3.72 6.20 -11.53
N ALA A 991 2.67 6.56 -12.27
CA ALA A 991 1.31 6.65 -11.73
C ALA A 991 0.79 5.28 -11.25
N CYS A 992 1.01 4.22 -12.02
CA CYS A 992 0.65 2.85 -11.61
C CYS A 992 1.41 2.41 -10.35
N GLN A 993 2.71 2.69 -10.27
CA GLN A 993 3.53 2.40 -9.09
C GLN A 993 3.02 3.16 -7.86
N ALA A 994 2.69 4.44 -8.00
CA ALA A 994 2.13 5.25 -6.92
C ALA A 994 0.78 4.69 -6.43
N ILE A 995 -0.11 4.30 -7.33
CA ILE A 995 -1.40 3.68 -6.99
C ILE A 995 -1.18 2.38 -6.21
N VAL A 996 -0.28 1.51 -6.68
CA VAL A 996 0.03 0.24 -6.02
C VAL A 996 0.67 0.48 -4.65
N ALA A 997 1.58 1.46 -4.52
CA ALA A 997 2.20 1.82 -3.24
C ALA A 997 1.18 2.32 -2.23
N VAL A 998 0.26 3.21 -2.63
CA VAL A 998 -0.84 3.68 -1.78
C VAL A 998 -1.76 2.53 -1.39
N ALA A 999 -2.14 1.66 -2.32
CA ALA A 999 -2.98 0.50 -2.04
C ALA A 999 -2.28 -0.47 -1.07
N ALA A 1000 -0.97 -0.69 -1.22
CA ALA A 1000 -0.17 -1.51 -0.33
C ALA A 1000 -0.11 -0.91 1.09
N ALA A 1001 0.13 0.39 1.21
CA ALA A 1001 0.11 1.10 2.49
C ALA A 1001 -1.26 0.99 3.18
N VAL A 1002 -2.35 1.22 2.44
CA VAL A 1002 -3.73 1.09 2.96
C VAL A 1002 -4.03 -0.34 3.43
N THR A 1003 -3.60 -1.35 2.66
CA THR A 1003 -3.84 -2.75 3.05
C THR A 1003 -3.02 -3.16 4.28
N ALA A 1004 -1.83 -2.60 4.47
CA ALA A 1004 -0.96 -2.86 5.62
C ALA A 1004 -1.44 -2.19 6.93
N LEU A 1005 -2.17 -1.07 6.86
CA LEU A 1005 -2.65 -0.36 8.05
C LEU A 1005 -3.53 -1.25 8.93
N PRO A 1006 -3.29 -1.37 10.25
CA PRO A 1006 -4.06 -2.21 11.17
C PRO A 1006 -5.37 -1.52 11.63
N LEU A 1007 -6.14 -0.95 10.69
CA LEU A 1007 -7.40 -0.31 11.00
C LEU A 1007 -8.46 -1.37 11.32
N LYS A 1008 -9.15 -1.23 12.46
CA LYS A 1008 -10.24 -2.12 12.85
C LYS A 1008 -11.42 -1.95 11.89
N LYS A 1009 -11.96 -3.06 11.40
CA LYS A 1009 -13.28 -3.06 10.73
C LYS A 1009 -14.31 -2.40 11.67
N ARG A 1010 -14.96 -1.34 11.23
CA ARG A 1010 -16.21 -0.90 11.86
C ARG A 1010 -17.25 -2.00 11.63
N ARG A 1011 -17.87 -2.50 12.70
CA ARG A 1011 -18.96 -3.46 12.54
C ARG A 1011 -20.12 -2.74 11.82
N ALA A 1012 -20.64 -3.37 10.77
CA ALA A 1012 -21.82 -2.88 10.05
C ALA A 1012 -23.00 -2.82 11.01
N GLY A 1013 -23.36 -1.64 11.46
CA GLY A 1013 -24.41 -1.38 12.47
C GLY A 1013 -24.37 0.05 12.99
N GLU A 1014 -23.37 0.86 12.60
CA GLU A 1014 -23.27 2.29 12.97
C GLU A 1014 -23.75 3.21 11.84
#